data_9303134e6b4be33abf7647b35015d7cc
#
_entry.id   9303134e6b4be33abf7647b35015d7cc
#
_cell.length_a   1.000
_cell.length_b   1.000
_cell.length_c   1.000
_cell.angle_alpha   90.00
_cell.angle_beta   90.00
_cell.angle_gamma   90.00
#
_symmetry.space_group_name_H-M   'P 1'
#
loop_
_entity.id
_entity.type
_entity.pdbx_description
1 polymer ?
#
loop_
_entity_poly.entity_id
_entity_poly.type
_entity_poly.pdbx_seq_one_letter_code
_entity_poly.pdbx_strand_id
1 'polypeptide(L)'
;MASVKRQRPTDGLAVTQKVFVRSRNGGALKIVREHYLRDDIPCSSVCCDDCEEYYKPSPDGQPSEPILSGEPLEITKSDIGRHYLILDTNVVLNAIDLLESDKVFYDVIIPQTVLEEVRNRSYPIYMRLRALCKNDDKRFVVFHNEFKTDSFVSREKGESAQDYNDRLIRKCALFYSQHLAKHKISIVLLTSDKNNIEKAVNEGITTMSLHSYVSLLPNFNELEDMLPSNETFSRQLTEINYQEYYSPARLMGGIKNGTLYQGTINISSYNFLEGSISVPSMPKPLLVLGRENLNRSFNGDTVVVELLPKSKWKKPSTEIIDEETINSNEVGDEDEDEVVISDQERRLLAEHAVAAQGEDQKVIPTARVVGIVKRSWRLYVGQLAPNSAAKDQVGGNAAKSCFVILMDRSLPKVRIRTRRARELLGKRIVVAVDSWSPTSKYPDGHFVRVLGDIEDKDAEQEALLLEHDVEYRPFSKNVLDCLPKEGHDWKVPEKLDNGDPQLAQRRDLREKLVCSIDPPGCVDIDDALHAQQLPNGNYEVGVHIADVTHFVKPGTALDQEGASRATSVYLVDKRIDMLPMLLGTDLCSLRPHVDRFAFSVLWEMDEDANIVRVDYFKSIIRSKEAFAYEQAQLRMDDPSQQDDLTKGMRILLQLSKKLKQKRLDAGALNLASPEVKVHMDSETSDPGEVEVKKLVEANSLVEEFMLLANISVAKKIYDEFPQVAMLRRHAPPPATNFEVLNDMLRVRKGMSISLESSKALADSLDRCEDPQDPYFNTLLRIMATRCMMAAEYFSAGNYGYEDFRHYGLATEIYTHFTSPIRRYCDVVVHRQLAAAIGYEPLHPLHRDKAKMDLVVKNINKRHRNAQFAGRASIEYYVGQVMKNTQSTHEGYVIKVFSNGIVVLVPKFGVESLIKLESLGDIRTSHFDEDLYKLTFTDKNGSERQVSVFDRVQVSVTSQLDEMTGKRKAQLLLA
;
A
#
# COMPACT_ATOMS: atom_id res chain seq x y z
N MET A 1 23.00 32.98 -37.50
CA MET A 1 22.90 32.74 -36.04
C MET A 1 24.28 32.45 -35.49
N ALA A 2 24.87 33.39 -34.79
CA ALA A 2 26.23 33.32 -34.29
C ALA A 2 26.32 32.28 -33.16
N SER A 3 27.14 31.26 -33.29
CA SER A 3 27.48 30.34 -32.21
C SER A 3 28.33 31.03 -31.17
N VAL A 4 27.75 31.34 -30.02
CA VAL A 4 28.50 31.80 -28.86
C VAL A 4 29.39 30.63 -28.40
N LYS A 5 30.68 30.71 -28.75
CA LYS A 5 31.71 29.84 -28.14
C LYS A 5 31.89 30.32 -26.70
N ARG A 6 31.26 29.66 -25.74
CA ARG A 6 31.62 29.82 -24.33
C ARG A 6 33.09 29.31 -24.15
N GLN A 7 33.96 30.19 -23.71
CA GLN A 7 35.30 29.80 -23.24
C GLN A 7 35.11 28.84 -22.06
N ARG A 8 35.71 27.66 -22.17
CA ARG A 8 35.72 26.63 -21.13
C ARG A 8 36.68 27.04 -20.02
N PRO A 9 36.34 26.83 -18.75
CA PRO A 9 37.35 26.86 -17.68
C PRO A 9 38.38 25.76 -17.98
N THR A 10 39.67 26.06 -17.81
CA THR A 10 40.81 25.20 -18.17
C THR A 10 41.08 24.06 -17.17
N ASP A 11 40.34 23.95 -16.07
CA ASP A 11 40.53 22.97 -15.02
C ASP A 11 39.30 22.05 -14.92
N GLY A 12 39.37 20.93 -15.59
CA GLY A 12 38.38 19.85 -15.52
C GLY A 12 38.22 19.13 -16.86
N LEU A 13 38.66 17.89 -16.96
CA LEU A 13 38.44 17.03 -18.10
C LEU A 13 36.93 16.84 -18.29
N ALA A 14 36.32 17.47 -19.28
CA ALA A 14 34.95 17.24 -19.67
C ALA A 14 34.88 16.08 -20.65
N VAL A 15 34.22 15.01 -20.24
CA VAL A 15 33.83 13.90 -21.16
C VAL A 15 32.48 14.23 -21.75
N THR A 16 32.44 14.38 -23.07
CA THR A 16 31.18 14.67 -23.77
C THR A 16 30.57 13.37 -24.32
N GLN A 17 29.46 12.95 -23.79
CA GLN A 17 28.70 11.81 -24.30
C GLN A 17 27.54 12.27 -25.16
N LYS A 18 27.51 11.85 -26.42
CA LYS A 18 26.39 12.12 -27.34
C LYS A 18 25.45 10.93 -27.34
N VAL A 19 24.25 11.10 -26.78
CA VAL A 19 23.21 10.08 -26.80
C VAL A 19 22.13 10.45 -27.81
N PHE A 20 21.83 9.56 -28.74
CA PHE A 20 20.73 9.72 -29.68
C PHE A 20 19.52 8.92 -29.19
N VAL A 21 18.47 9.61 -28.78
CA VAL A 21 17.20 8.99 -28.37
C VAL A 21 16.17 9.18 -29.49
N ARG A 22 15.60 8.08 -29.98
CA ARG A 22 14.45 8.16 -30.89
C ARG A 22 13.20 8.55 -30.11
N SER A 23 12.59 9.66 -30.46
CA SER A 23 11.28 10.03 -29.91
C SER A 23 10.18 9.14 -30.51
N ARG A 24 9.05 9.02 -29.81
CA ARG A 24 7.86 8.28 -30.30
C ARG A 24 7.34 8.79 -31.64
N ASN A 25 7.63 10.02 -32.01
CA ASN A 25 7.21 10.66 -33.27
C ASN A 25 8.27 10.58 -34.37
N GLY A 26 9.25 9.67 -34.29
CA GLY A 26 10.24 9.42 -35.36
C GLY A 26 11.40 10.42 -35.43
N GLY A 27 11.40 11.50 -34.63
CA GLY A 27 12.49 12.47 -34.54
C GLY A 27 13.64 11.95 -33.67
N ALA A 28 14.90 12.19 -34.11
CA ALA A 28 16.07 11.89 -33.27
C ALA A 28 16.35 13.07 -32.35
N LEU A 29 16.24 12.88 -31.03
CA LEU A 29 16.67 13.84 -30.03
C LEU A 29 18.15 13.58 -29.70
N LYS A 30 18.98 14.59 -29.92
CA LYS A 30 20.40 14.56 -29.57
C LYS A 30 20.54 15.13 -28.14
N ILE A 31 20.79 14.27 -27.17
CA ILE A 31 21.15 14.70 -25.82
C ILE A 31 22.67 14.71 -25.73
N VAL A 32 23.25 15.86 -25.40
CA VAL A 32 24.66 15.99 -25.08
C VAL A 32 24.78 16.02 -23.56
N ARG A 33 25.37 14.98 -22.99
CA ARG A 33 25.74 14.98 -21.56
C ARG A 33 27.20 15.36 -21.45
N GLU A 34 27.47 16.42 -20.72
CA GLU A 34 28.84 16.82 -20.35
C GLU A 34 29.10 16.31 -18.93
N HIS A 35 30.18 15.57 -18.76
CA HIS A 35 30.60 15.01 -17.50
C HIS A 35 31.83 15.79 -17.02
N TYR A 36 31.71 16.42 -15.86
CA TYR A 36 32.80 17.21 -15.26
C TYR A 36 33.42 16.39 -14.14
N LEU A 37 34.71 16.10 -14.26
CA LEU A 37 35.47 15.40 -13.23
C LEU A 37 36.00 16.39 -12.18
N ARG A 38 36.04 15.95 -10.94
CA ARG A 38 36.45 16.73 -9.77
C ARG A 38 37.48 15.98 -8.98
N ASP A 39 38.45 16.73 -8.42
CA ASP A 39 39.49 16.20 -7.55
C ASP A 39 39.17 16.40 -6.07
N ASP A 40 38.22 17.31 -5.76
CA ASP A 40 37.84 17.73 -4.42
C ASP A 40 36.72 16.90 -3.76
N ILE A 41 36.45 15.66 -4.24
CA ILE A 41 35.49 14.72 -3.61
C ILE A 41 36.24 13.94 -2.53
N PRO A 42 35.90 14.10 -1.22
CA PRO A 42 36.56 13.42 -0.12
C PRO A 42 36.17 11.94 -0.05
N CYS A 43 37.06 11.13 0.54
CA CYS A 43 36.82 9.70 0.76
C CYS A 43 35.90 9.40 1.95
N SER A 44 35.55 10.38 2.75
CA SER A 44 34.71 10.31 3.95
C SER A 44 35.24 9.44 5.10
N SER A 45 36.53 9.10 5.09
CA SER A 45 37.19 8.38 6.20
C SER A 45 37.79 9.35 7.21
N VAL A 46 37.52 9.13 8.49
CA VAL A 46 38.13 9.89 9.62
C VAL A 46 39.65 9.76 9.64
N CYS A 47 40.19 8.62 9.16
CA CYS A 47 41.63 8.37 9.14
C CYS A 47 42.37 9.11 8.04
N CYS A 48 41.71 9.76 7.10
CA CYS A 48 42.36 10.29 5.90
C CYS A 48 42.73 11.77 6.04
N ASP A 49 43.98 12.05 6.31
CA ASP A 49 44.49 13.42 6.39
C ASP A 49 44.53 14.12 5.01
N ASP A 50 44.71 13.36 3.93
CA ASP A 50 44.78 13.89 2.55
C ASP A 50 43.45 14.52 2.09
N CYS A 51 42.30 14.19 2.74
CA CYS A 51 40.96 14.72 2.41
C CYS A 51 40.48 15.80 3.38
N GLU A 52 41.22 16.14 4.43
CA GLU A 52 40.78 17.07 5.48
C GLU A 52 40.40 18.46 4.93
N GLU A 53 41.17 18.96 3.94
CA GLU A 53 40.90 20.26 3.30
C GLU A 53 39.59 20.35 2.51
N TYR A 54 39.00 19.20 2.15
CA TYR A 54 37.78 19.14 1.35
C TYR A 54 36.48 19.17 2.21
N TYR A 55 36.62 19.03 3.54
CA TYR A 55 35.48 19.16 4.48
C TYR A 55 35.19 20.63 4.82
N LYS A 56 34.82 21.42 3.81
CA LYS A 56 34.45 22.83 3.98
C LYS A 56 33.01 22.92 4.49
N PRO A 57 32.70 23.92 5.37
CA PRO A 57 31.33 24.18 5.76
C PRO A 57 30.46 24.46 4.53
N SER A 58 29.29 23.84 4.49
CA SER A 58 28.30 24.15 3.45
C SER A 58 27.83 25.60 3.57
N PRO A 59 27.24 26.21 2.51
CA PRO A 59 26.66 27.56 2.60
C PRO A 59 25.67 27.75 3.74
N ASP A 60 25.06 26.66 4.22
CA ASP A 60 24.12 26.61 5.34
C ASP A 60 24.82 26.48 6.71
N GLY A 61 26.14 26.53 6.76
CA GLY A 61 26.92 26.60 8.00
C GLY A 61 27.12 25.28 8.75
N GLN A 62 26.69 24.14 8.20
CA GLN A 62 26.98 22.83 8.80
C GLN A 62 28.31 22.31 8.24
N PRO A 63 29.27 21.89 9.08
CA PRO A 63 30.48 21.25 8.63
C PRO A 63 30.13 19.88 8.02
N SER A 64 30.66 19.58 6.85
CA SER A 64 30.64 18.22 6.32
C SER A 64 31.70 17.44 7.08
N GLU A 65 31.31 16.53 7.96
CA GLU A 65 32.22 15.68 8.72
C GLU A 65 32.44 14.35 7.99
N PRO A 66 33.63 13.72 8.17
CA PRO A 66 33.85 12.37 7.67
C PRO A 66 32.92 11.38 8.42
N ILE A 67 32.38 10.41 7.69
CA ILE A 67 31.34 9.50 8.19
C ILE A 67 31.92 8.12 8.57
N LEU A 68 32.92 7.61 7.80
CA LEU A 68 33.49 6.29 8.04
C LEU A 68 34.36 6.31 9.27
N SER A 69 34.19 5.34 10.17
CA SER A 69 34.91 5.23 11.44
C SER A 69 36.41 5.06 11.25
N GLY A 70 37.20 5.63 12.15
CA GLY A 70 38.65 5.35 12.23
C GLY A 70 39.00 3.95 12.73
N GLU A 71 38.04 3.28 13.36
CA GLU A 71 38.17 1.90 13.86
C GLU A 71 37.05 1.03 13.30
N PRO A 72 37.09 0.66 11.99
CA PRO A 72 36.10 -0.22 11.39
C PRO A 72 36.20 -1.64 11.94
N LEU A 73 35.23 -2.47 11.57
CA LEU A 73 35.14 -3.88 11.95
C LEU A 73 36.46 -4.59 11.61
N GLU A 74 37.01 -5.35 12.55
CA GLU A 74 38.17 -6.19 12.39
C GLU A 74 37.79 -7.67 12.34
N ILE A 75 38.17 -8.37 11.29
CA ILE A 75 38.02 -9.82 11.19
C ILE A 75 39.33 -10.49 11.51
N THR A 76 39.42 -11.10 12.71
CA THR A 76 40.61 -11.77 13.20
C THR A 76 40.80 -13.18 12.63
N LYS A 77 39.74 -13.76 12.03
CA LYS A 77 39.78 -15.12 11.45
C LYS A 77 40.39 -15.17 10.03
N SER A 78 40.77 -14.03 9.47
CA SER A 78 41.33 -13.95 8.11
C SER A 78 42.39 -12.82 8.04
N ASP A 79 43.16 -12.80 6.97
CA ASP A 79 44.17 -11.76 6.73
C ASP A 79 43.56 -10.39 6.35
N ILE A 80 42.26 -10.23 6.42
CA ILE A 80 41.55 -9.00 6.04
C ILE A 80 41.80 -7.87 7.06
N GLY A 81 41.80 -8.18 8.35
CA GLY A 81 42.00 -7.20 9.41
C GLY A 81 40.89 -6.15 9.47
N ARG A 82 41.22 -4.89 9.79
CA ARG A 82 40.32 -3.75 9.77
C ARG A 82 39.98 -3.35 8.35
N HIS A 83 38.71 -3.19 8.04
CA HIS A 83 38.29 -2.97 6.65
C HIS A 83 36.99 -2.17 6.51
N TYR A 84 36.86 -1.48 5.39
CA TYR A 84 35.59 -0.96 4.87
C TYR A 84 35.06 -1.87 3.79
N LEU A 85 33.73 -1.82 3.63
CA LEU A 85 33.02 -2.61 2.62
C LEU A 85 32.62 -1.74 1.44
N ILE A 86 32.77 -2.28 0.24
CA ILE A 86 32.14 -1.75 -0.97
C ILE A 86 31.15 -2.79 -1.48
N LEU A 87 29.91 -2.38 -1.74
CA LEU A 87 28.85 -3.28 -2.19
C LEU A 87 28.62 -3.15 -3.68
N ASP A 88 28.49 -4.31 -4.33
CA ASP A 88 27.98 -4.41 -5.68
C ASP A 88 26.45 -4.34 -5.69
N THR A 89 25.86 -3.93 -6.80
CA THR A 89 24.41 -3.81 -7.03
C THR A 89 23.67 -5.09 -6.65
N ASN A 90 24.19 -6.26 -7.02
CA ASN A 90 23.56 -7.56 -6.75
C ASN A 90 23.42 -7.85 -5.26
N VAL A 91 24.43 -7.47 -4.46
CA VAL A 91 24.40 -7.65 -3.00
C VAL A 91 23.30 -6.77 -2.39
N VAL A 92 23.20 -5.51 -2.82
CA VAL A 92 22.17 -4.59 -2.32
C VAL A 92 20.78 -5.07 -2.69
N LEU A 93 20.56 -5.51 -3.94
CA LEU A 93 19.25 -5.93 -4.41
C LEU A 93 18.71 -7.19 -3.71
N ASN A 94 19.62 -8.12 -3.38
CA ASN A 94 19.22 -9.44 -2.87
C ASN A 94 19.33 -9.56 -1.35
N ALA A 95 20.10 -8.71 -0.69
CA ALA A 95 20.40 -8.86 0.74
C ALA A 95 20.18 -7.57 1.54
N ILE A 96 19.29 -6.69 1.09
CA ILE A 96 18.99 -5.43 1.79
C ILE A 96 18.53 -5.67 3.24
N ASP A 97 17.79 -6.77 3.51
CA ASP A 97 17.35 -7.14 4.84
C ASP A 97 18.52 -7.40 5.78
N LEU A 98 19.56 -8.08 5.27
CA LEU A 98 20.79 -8.34 6.00
C LEU A 98 21.60 -7.05 6.24
N LEU A 99 21.62 -6.12 5.28
CA LEU A 99 22.31 -4.82 5.42
C LEU A 99 21.64 -3.94 6.48
N GLU A 100 20.35 -4.05 6.68
CA GLU A 100 19.60 -3.33 7.73
C GLU A 100 19.82 -3.92 9.12
N SER A 101 20.33 -5.15 9.24
CA SER A 101 20.56 -5.80 10.55
C SER A 101 21.50 -4.98 11.43
N ASP A 102 21.08 -4.70 12.67
CA ASP A 102 21.88 -3.94 13.65
C ASP A 102 23.12 -4.69 14.14
N LYS A 103 23.34 -5.92 13.71
CA LYS A 103 24.45 -6.77 14.17
C LYS A 103 25.69 -6.64 13.31
N VAL A 104 25.58 -6.21 12.06
CA VAL A 104 26.62 -6.22 11.05
C VAL A 104 26.47 -5.10 10.02
N PHE A 105 27.44 -4.98 9.14
CA PHE A 105 27.46 -4.00 8.05
C PHE A 105 27.46 -2.54 8.54
N TYR A 106 28.58 -2.15 9.08
CA TYR A 106 28.95 -0.78 9.40
C TYR A 106 30.08 -0.33 8.48
N ASP A 107 30.24 0.98 8.32
CA ASP A 107 31.34 1.57 7.54
C ASP A 107 31.35 1.08 6.07
N VAL A 108 30.23 1.27 5.40
CA VAL A 108 29.99 0.77 4.05
C VAL A 108 30.01 1.91 3.03
N ILE A 109 30.74 1.70 1.95
CA ILE A 109 30.85 2.63 0.83
C ILE A 109 29.92 2.17 -0.28
N ILE A 110 28.98 3.01 -0.65
CA ILE A 110 28.04 2.79 -1.76
C ILE A 110 28.48 3.66 -2.94
N PRO A 111 29.06 3.09 -4.00
CA PRO A 111 29.33 3.84 -5.22
C PRO A 111 28.03 4.44 -5.79
N GLN A 112 28.07 5.67 -6.28
CA GLN A 112 26.91 6.30 -6.92
C GLN A 112 26.36 5.45 -8.06
N THR A 113 27.22 4.78 -8.82
CA THR A 113 26.85 3.81 -9.86
C THR A 113 25.90 2.74 -9.32
N VAL A 114 26.18 2.16 -8.14
CA VAL A 114 25.33 1.19 -7.46
C VAL A 114 24.00 1.82 -7.05
N LEU A 115 24.03 3.00 -6.46
CA LEU A 115 22.83 3.71 -6.01
C LEU A 115 21.86 3.99 -7.17
N GLU A 116 22.39 4.43 -8.32
CA GLU A 116 21.58 4.70 -9.52
C GLU A 116 21.06 3.42 -10.16
N GLU A 117 21.86 2.37 -10.19
CA GLU A 117 21.43 1.09 -10.74
C GLU A 117 20.32 0.45 -9.89
N VAL A 118 20.45 0.46 -8.56
CA VAL A 118 19.40 0.01 -7.62
C VAL A 118 18.12 0.82 -7.82
N ARG A 119 18.24 2.15 -7.97
CA ARG A 119 17.09 3.03 -8.25
C ARG A 119 16.34 2.62 -9.52
N ASN A 120 17.08 2.26 -10.57
CA ASN A 120 16.50 1.88 -11.86
C ASN A 120 15.87 0.48 -11.83
N ARG A 121 16.43 -0.45 -11.05
CA ARG A 121 15.95 -1.83 -10.94
C ARG A 121 14.83 -2.01 -9.91
N SER A 122 14.96 -1.39 -8.73
CA SER A 122 13.98 -1.51 -7.64
C SER A 122 13.92 -0.23 -6.79
N TYR A 123 12.90 0.57 -7.04
CA TYR A 123 12.70 1.81 -6.27
C TYR A 123 12.45 1.55 -4.76
N PRO A 124 11.72 0.52 -4.33
CA PRO A 124 11.59 0.20 -2.90
C PRO A 124 12.92 -0.09 -2.22
N ILE A 125 13.78 -0.91 -2.82
CA ILE A 125 15.11 -1.21 -2.27
C ILE A 125 15.99 0.06 -2.27
N TYR A 126 15.89 0.88 -3.30
CA TYR A 126 16.58 2.18 -3.34
C TYR A 126 16.20 3.07 -2.16
N MET A 127 14.92 3.13 -1.78
CA MET A 127 14.47 3.91 -0.62
C MET A 127 15.03 3.37 0.69
N ARG A 128 15.08 2.05 0.85
CA ARG A 128 15.70 1.39 2.00
C ARG A 128 17.22 1.67 2.06
N LEU A 129 17.91 1.53 0.94
CA LEU A 129 19.33 1.87 0.85
C LEU A 129 19.59 3.35 1.20
N ARG A 130 18.76 4.26 0.70
CA ARG A 130 18.85 5.68 1.08
C ARG A 130 18.63 5.93 2.56
N ALA A 131 17.74 5.16 3.19
CA ALA A 131 17.52 5.24 4.64
C ALA A 131 18.78 4.80 5.40
N LEU A 132 19.46 3.74 4.96
CA LEU A 132 20.74 3.31 5.51
C LEU A 132 21.82 4.38 5.35
N CYS A 133 21.90 5.04 4.18
CA CYS A 133 22.87 6.12 3.94
C CYS A 133 22.58 7.39 4.77
N LYS A 134 21.43 7.50 5.41
CA LYS A 134 21.04 8.60 6.31
C LYS A 134 21.11 8.21 7.78
N ASN A 135 21.41 6.96 8.07
CA ASN A 135 21.53 6.45 9.42
C ASN A 135 22.98 6.64 9.91
N ASP A 136 23.18 7.59 10.82
CA ASP A 136 24.50 7.93 11.37
C ASP A 136 25.15 6.74 12.10
N ASP A 137 24.34 5.85 12.71
CA ASP A 137 24.86 4.68 13.43
C ASP A 137 25.46 3.64 12.47
N LYS A 138 24.90 3.50 11.27
CA LYS A 138 25.34 2.56 10.25
C LYS A 138 26.55 3.02 9.45
N ARG A 139 26.75 4.32 9.31
CA ARG A 139 27.88 4.93 8.59
C ARG A 139 28.01 4.43 7.14
N PHE A 140 26.88 4.47 6.40
CA PHE A 140 26.84 4.19 4.97
C PHE A 140 27.11 5.46 4.19
N VAL A 141 28.14 5.46 3.36
CA VAL A 141 28.57 6.64 2.59
C VAL A 141 28.28 6.45 1.11
N VAL A 142 27.65 7.44 0.50
CA VAL A 142 27.52 7.50 -0.97
C VAL A 142 28.76 8.18 -1.53
N PHE A 143 29.56 7.44 -2.29
CA PHE A 143 30.73 7.98 -2.96
C PHE A 143 30.45 8.27 -4.43
N HIS A 144 30.73 9.49 -4.85
CA HIS A 144 30.47 9.97 -6.21
C HIS A 144 31.56 9.53 -7.20
N ASN A 145 31.71 8.22 -7.36
CA ASN A 145 32.77 7.59 -8.14
C ASN A 145 32.78 7.96 -9.63
N GLU A 146 31.64 8.33 -10.20
CA GLU A 146 31.55 8.76 -11.59
C GLU A 146 32.08 10.18 -11.81
N PHE A 147 32.22 10.99 -10.75
CA PHE A 147 32.67 12.39 -10.83
C PHE A 147 34.10 12.60 -10.26
N LYS A 148 34.68 11.66 -9.52
CA LYS A 148 36.03 11.73 -9.02
C LYS A 148 37.03 11.30 -10.11
N THR A 149 38.02 12.12 -10.39
CA THR A 149 39.02 11.89 -11.45
C THR A 149 39.69 10.51 -11.35
N ASP A 150 40.11 10.11 -10.14
CA ASP A 150 40.88 8.88 -9.91
C ASP A 150 40.04 7.60 -9.97
N SER A 151 38.71 7.71 -9.79
CA SER A 151 37.79 6.56 -9.82
C SER A 151 36.96 6.48 -11.11
N PHE A 152 37.04 7.46 -11.96
CA PHE A 152 36.32 7.50 -13.23
C PHE A 152 36.97 6.64 -14.29
N VAL A 153 36.19 5.96 -15.11
CA VAL A 153 36.64 5.29 -16.36
C VAL A 153 35.67 5.62 -17.48
N SER A 154 36.19 5.84 -18.68
CA SER A 154 35.36 6.04 -19.87
C SER A 154 34.85 4.71 -20.41
N ARG A 155 33.61 4.68 -20.91
CA ARG A 155 33.02 3.49 -21.52
C ARG A 155 33.75 3.10 -22.80
N GLU A 156 34.05 1.83 -22.94
CA GLU A 156 34.70 1.28 -24.13
C GLU A 156 33.67 1.02 -25.26
N LYS A 157 34.18 1.00 -26.50
CA LYS A 157 33.33 0.80 -27.66
C LYS A 157 32.86 -0.66 -27.72
N GLY A 158 31.54 -0.88 -27.62
CA GLY A 158 30.93 -2.21 -27.63
C GLY A 158 30.74 -2.83 -26.26
N GLU A 159 31.20 -2.18 -25.18
CA GLU A 159 30.99 -2.62 -23.80
C GLU A 159 29.52 -2.56 -23.41
N SER A 160 29.02 -3.62 -22.75
CA SER A 160 27.68 -3.61 -22.20
C SER A 160 27.52 -2.57 -21.07
N ALA A 161 26.30 -2.15 -20.75
CA ALA A 161 26.05 -1.23 -19.63
C ALA A 161 26.44 -1.87 -18.29
N GLN A 162 26.25 -3.18 -18.16
CA GLN A 162 26.55 -3.93 -16.95
C GLN A 162 28.07 -4.07 -16.77
N ASP A 163 28.82 -4.50 -17.81
CA ASP A 163 30.30 -4.59 -17.71
C ASP A 163 30.93 -3.24 -17.40
N TYR A 164 30.37 -2.15 -17.93
CA TYR A 164 30.84 -0.81 -17.64
C TYR A 164 30.61 -0.43 -16.17
N ASN A 165 29.42 -0.72 -15.62
CA ASN A 165 29.12 -0.46 -14.21
C ASN A 165 30.03 -1.28 -13.29
N ASP A 166 30.21 -2.57 -13.57
CA ASP A 166 31.09 -3.45 -12.80
C ASP A 166 32.53 -2.94 -12.80
N ARG A 167 33.00 -2.41 -13.93
CA ARG A 167 34.34 -1.81 -14.04
C ARG A 167 34.47 -0.51 -13.26
N LEU A 168 33.42 0.34 -13.21
CA LEU A 168 33.38 1.53 -12.36
C LEU A 168 33.41 1.18 -10.88
N ILE A 169 32.71 0.13 -10.46
CA ILE A 169 32.70 -0.35 -9.08
C ILE A 169 34.08 -0.88 -8.67
N ARG A 170 34.70 -1.70 -9.52
CA ARG A 170 36.07 -2.18 -9.28
C ARG A 170 37.08 -1.03 -9.22
N LYS A 171 36.97 -0.04 -10.11
CA LYS A 171 37.85 1.13 -10.08
C LYS A 171 37.70 1.97 -8.82
N CYS A 172 36.48 2.08 -8.31
CA CYS A 172 36.18 2.69 -7.00
C CYS A 172 36.86 1.93 -5.86
N ALA A 173 36.77 0.59 -5.85
CA ALA A 173 37.46 -0.23 -4.85
C ALA A 173 38.99 -0.10 -4.91
N LEU A 174 39.56 -0.07 -6.10
CA LEU A 174 40.99 0.15 -6.32
C LEU A 174 41.42 1.52 -5.83
N PHE A 175 40.66 2.57 -6.12
CA PHE A 175 40.92 3.92 -5.61
C PHE A 175 40.99 3.93 -4.08
N TYR A 176 39.99 3.41 -3.39
CA TYR A 176 39.97 3.38 -1.93
C TYR A 176 41.12 2.54 -1.35
N SER A 177 41.41 1.39 -1.96
CA SER A 177 42.52 0.51 -1.54
C SER A 177 43.87 1.22 -1.62
N GLN A 178 44.11 1.98 -2.68
CA GLN A 178 45.32 2.75 -2.87
C GLN A 178 45.35 3.99 -1.96
N HIS A 179 44.24 4.71 -1.85
CA HIS A 179 44.12 5.94 -1.09
C HIS A 179 44.32 5.73 0.42
N LEU A 180 43.75 4.63 0.96
CA LEU A 180 43.81 4.30 2.39
C LEU A 180 44.94 3.31 2.77
N ALA A 181 45.79 2.94 1.82
CA ALA A 181 46.88 1.98 2.07
C ALA A 181 47.78 2.38 3.24
N LYS A 182 48.04 3.68 3.43
CA LYS A 182 48.87 4.22 4.50
C LYS A 182 48.29 3.99 5.91
N HIS A 183 46.97 3.86 6.01
CA HIS A 183 46.22 3.79 7.28
C HIS A 183 45.95 2.35 7.74
N LYS A 184 46.44 1.34 7.02
CA LYS A 184 46.24 -0.09 7.31
C LYS A 184 44.77 -0.49 7.38
N ILE A 185 43.95 0.15 6.57
CA ILE A 185 42.54 -0.20 6.38
C ILE A 185 42.40 -0.91 5.04
N SER A 186 41.91 -2.14 5.07
CA SER A 186 41.64 -2.93 3.87
C SER A 186 40.30 -2.54 3.25
N ILE A 187 40.18 -2.75 1.97
CA ILE A 187 38.89 -2.57 1.26
C ILE A 187 38.41 -3.92 0.77
N VAL A 188 37.22 -4.29 1.12
CA VAL A 188 36.61 -5.56 0.69
C VAL A 188 35.41 -5.26 -0.24
N LEU A 189 35.53 -5.69 -1.47
CA LEU A 189 34.44 -5.64 -2.44
C LEU A 189 33.54 -6.88 -2.30
N LEU A 190 32.29 -6.70 -1.97
CA LEU A 190 31.29 -7.78 -1.92
C LEU A 190 30.50 -7.83 -3.23
N THR A 191 30.57 -8.95 -3.91
CA THR A 191 29.80 -9.22 -5.13
C THR A 191 29.42 -10.68 -5.24
N SER A 192 28.24 -10.97 -5.83
CA SER A 192 27.78 -12.34 -6.10
C SER A 192 28.12 -12.80 -7.53
N ASP A 193 28.64 -11.91 -8.37
CA ASP A 193 29.00 -12.24 -9.76
C ASP A 193 30.38 -12.87 -9.81
N LYS A 194 30.45 -14.16 -10.21
CA LYS A 194 31.70 -14.91 -10.33
C LYS A 194 32.68 -14.27 -11.31
N ASN A 195 32.18 -13.76 -12.43
CA ASN A 195 33.04 -13.11 -13.44
C ASN A 195 33.62 -11.80 -12.90
N ASN A 196 32.84 -11.06 -12.12
CA ASN A 196 33.30 -9.83 -11.48
C ASN A 196 34.33 -10.12 -10.38
N ILE A 197 34.17 -11.20 -9.62
CA ILE A 197 35.13 -11.68 -8.62
C ILE A 197 36.48 -11.99 -9.28
N GLU A 198 36.48 -12.77 -10.37
CA GLU A 198 37.69 -13.15 -11.07
C GLU A 198 38.47 -11.93 -11.62
N LYS A 199 37.73 -11.00 -12.24
CA LYS A 199 38.34 -9.75 -12.75
C LYS A 199 38.91 -8.89 -11.62
N ALA A 200 38.17 -8.75 -10.50
CA ALA A 200 38.61 -7.96 -9.35
C ALA A 200 39.88 -8.53 -8.67
N VAL A 201 39.95 -9.85 -8.50
CA VAL A 201 41.14 -10.53 -7.96
C VAL A 201 42.33 -10.32 -8.87
N ASN A 202 42.20 -10.41 -10.20
CA ASN A 202 43.24 -10.13 -11.17
C ASN A 202 43.71 -8.67 -11.14
N GLU A 203 42.82 -7.74 -10.75
CA GLU A 203 43.13 -6.31 -10.54
C GLU A 203 43.79 -6.03 -9.15
N GLY A 204 43.96 -7.05 -8.30
CA GLY A 204 44.54 -6.93 -6.97
C GLY A 204 43.56 -6.39 -5.90
N ILE A 205 42.26 -6.50 -6.11
CA ILE A 205 41.21 -6.06 -5.19
C ILE A 205 40.80 -7.25 -4.30
N THR A 206 40.78 -7.06 -2.99
CA THR A 206 40.22 -8.05 -2.06
C THR A 206 38.70 -8.16 -2.29
N THR A 207 38.26 -9.28 -2.83
CA THR A 207 36.89 -9.48 -3.25
C THR A 207 36.38 -10.84 -2.79
N MET A 208 35.15 -10.89 -2.31
CA MET A 208 34.50 -12.13 -1.91
C MET A 208 32.99 -12.11 -2.10
N SER A 209 32.37 -13.29 -2.06
CA SER A 209 30.92 -13.41 -2.06
C SER A 209 30.37 -13.01 -0.70
N LEU A 210 29.09 -12.58 -0.69
CA LEU A 210 28.40 -12.24 0.54
C LEU A 210 28.41 -13.41 1.53
N HIS A 211 28.13 -14.64 1.07
CA HIS A 211 28.15 -15.85 1.90
C HIS A 211 29.55 -16.08 2.52
N SER A 212 30.59 -15.95 1.73
CA SER A 212 31.99 -16.13 2.23
C SER A 212 32.33 -15.08 3.28
N TYR A 213 31.90 -13.84 3.10
CA TYR A 213 32.11 -12.77 4.08
C TYR A 213 31.36 -13.03 5.38
N VAL A 214 30.05 -13.36 5.30
CA VAL A 214 29.22 -13.63 6.47
C VAL A 214 29.74 -14.83 7.26
N SER A 215 30.32 -15.84 6.59
CA SER A 215 30.90 -17.04 7.26
C SER A 215 32.09 -16.72 8.16
N LEU A 216 32.76 -15.59 7.94
CA LEU A 216 33.87 -15.13 8.77
C LEU A 216 33.41 -14.39 10.04
N LEU A 217 32.14 -13.96 10.10
CA LEU A 217 31.61 -13.19 11.20
C LEU A 217 31.31 -14.06 12.44
N PRO A 218 31.39 -13.49 13.65
CA PRO A 218 31.13 -14.26 14.89
C PRO A 218 29.70 -14.81 14.98
N ASN A 219 28.72 -14.08 14.42
CA ASN A 219 27.29 -14.41 14.49
C ASN A 219 26.81 -15.16 13.24
N PHE A 220 27.68 -15.89 12.57
CA PHE A 220 27.36 -16.58 11.32
C PHE A 220 26.05 -17.38 11.35
N ASN A 221 25.79 -18.15 12.40
CA ASN A 221 24.60 -19.00 12.51
C ASN A 221 23.28 -18.21 12.45
N GLU A 222 23.26 -16.99 12.93
CA GLU A 222 22.08 -16.14 12.88
C GLU A 222 21.96 -15.41 11.54
N LEU A 223 23.08 -15.03 10.97
CA LEU A 223 23.15 -14.29 9.72
C LEU A 223 22.96 -15.18 8.49
N GLU A 224 23.31 -16.48 8.59
CA GLU A 224 23.14 -17.43 7.51
C GLU A 224 21.65 -17.59 7.12
N ASP A 225 20.74 -17.55 8.10
CA ASP A 225 19.30 -17.63 7.87
C ASP A 225 18.75 -16.45 7.08
N MET A 226 19.46 -15.31 7.09
CA MET A 226 19.10 -14.06 6.38
C MET A 226 19.75 -13.95 4.98
N LEU A 227 20.59 -14.90 4.62
CA LEU A 227 21.19 -14.94 3.29
C LEU A 227 20.16 -15.39 2.24
N PRO A 228 20.13 -14.71 1.07
CA PRO A 228 19.25 -15.14 0.00
C PRO A 228 19.60 -16.56 -0.45
N SER A 229 18.58 -17.36 -0.74
CA SER A 229 18.72 -18.74 -1.18
C SER A 229 19.21 -18.80 -2.63
N ASN A 230 20.51 -18.75 -2.82
CA ASN A 230 21.16 -18.82 -4.15
C ASN A 230 21.46 -20.25 -4.62
N GLU A 231 21.24 -21.25 -3.77
CA GLU A 231 21.50 -22.63 -4.15
C GLU A 231 20.26 -23.27 -4.77
N THR A 232 20.42 -23.74 -5.98
CA THR A 232 19.53 -24.71 -6.56
C THR A 232 19.48 -25.89 -5.59
N PHE A 233 18.38 -26.02 -4.83
CA PHE A 233 18.12 -27.25 -4.09
C PHE A 233 18.38 -28.44 -5.02
N SER A 234 19.13 -29.41 -4.55
CA SER A 234 19.54 -30.56 -5.36
C SER A 234 18.32 -31.11 -6.09
N ARG A 235 18.46 -31.21 -7.41
CA ARG A 235 17.45 -31.70 -8.34
C ARG A 235 16.99 -33.10 -7.95
N GLN A 236 15.93 -33.18 -7.15
CA GLN A 236 15.11 -34.36 -7.16
C GLN A 236 14.19 -34.27 -8.37
N LEU A 237 13.98 -35.38 -9.03
CA LEU A 237 13.07 -35.48 -10.17
C LEU A 237 11.66 -35.14 -9.69
N THR A 238 11.22 -33.92 -10.02
CA THR A 238 9.93 -33.42 -9.64
C THR A 238 8.94 -33.65 -10.78
N GLU A 239 7.73 -34.09 -10.48
CA GLU A 239 6.68 -34.25 -11.49
C GLU A 239 6.12 -32.89 -11.97
N ILE A 240 6.45 -31.78 -11.28
CA ILE A 240 6.03 -30.43 -11.66
C ILE A 240 7.10 -29.80 -12.56
N ASN A 241 6.68 -29.42 -13.75
CA ASN A 241 7.48 -28.65 -14.67
C ASN A 241 6.62 -27.50 -15.24
N TYR A 242 6.71 -26.34 -14.60
CA TYR A 242 6.02 -25.14 -15.09
C TYR A 242 6.56 -24.72 -16.45
N GLN A 243 5.67 -24.22 -17.29
CA GLN A 243 6.06 -23.67 -18.57
C GLN A 243 7.01 -22.48 -18.38
N GLU A 244 8.09 -22.43 -19.15
CA GLU A 244 8.97 -21.27 -19.18
C GLU A 244 8.25 -20.01 -19.69
N TYR A 245 8.60 -18.88 -19.12
CA TYR A 245 8.06 -17.60 -19.55
C TYR A 245 8.56 -17.24 -20.94
N TYR A 246 7.69 -16.60 -21.71
CA TYR A 246 8.06 -16.07 -23.02
C TYR A 246 9.12 -14.97 -22.88
N SER A 247 9.97 -14.83 -23.86
CA SER A 247 10.96 -13.75 -23.90
C SER A 247 10.29 -12.37 -23.89
N PRO A 248 10.93 -11.32 -23.31
CA PRO A 248 10.37 -9.98 -23.26
C PRO A 248 9.94 -9.44 -24.62
N ALA A 249 10.69 -9.75 -25.67
CA ALA A 249 10.35 -9.35 -27.05
C ALA A 249 9.05 -10.00 -27.53
N ARG A 250 8.83 -11.29 -27.22
CA ARG A 250 7.60 -12.02 -27.57
C ARG A 250 6.41 -11.50 -26.76
N LEU A 251 6.59 -11.22 -25.47
CA LEU A 251 5.55 -10.64 -24.63
C LEU A 251 5.09 -9.27 -25.17
N MET A 252 6.04 -8.37 -25.41
CA MET A 252 5.74 -7.03 -25.94
C MET A 252 5.12 -7.07 -27.33
N GLY A 253 5.59 -7.96 -28.20
CA GLY A 253 5.02 -8.18 -29.53
C GLY A 253 3.58 -8.68 -29.44
N GLY A 254 3.32 -9.68 -28.61
CA GLY A 254 1.99 -10.26 -28.41
C GLY A 254 0.98 -9.27 -27.84
N ILE A 255 1.38 -8.45 -26.87
CA ILE A 255 0.52 -7.39 -26.31
C ILE A 255 0.16 -6.35 -27.38
N LYS A 256 1.15 -5.91 -28.18
CA LYS A 256 0.91 -4.93 -29.27
C LYS A 256 -0.02 -5.47 -30.34
N ASN A 257 0.09 -6.76 -30.66
CA ASN A 257 -0.71 -7.42 -31.69
C ASN A 257 -2.08 -7.91 -31.17
N GLY A 258 -2.38 -7.73 -29.88
CA GLY A 258 -3.64 -8.17 -29.25
C GLY A 258 -3.78 -9.70 -29.12
N THR A 259 -2.70 -10.47 -29.24
CA THR A 259 -2.68 -11.93 -29.03
C THR A 259 -2.40 -12.32 -27.60
N LEU A 260 -1.80 -11.43 -26.82
CA LEU A 260 -1.54 -11.56 -25.39
C LEU A 260 -2.17 -10.39 -24.63
N TYR A 261 -2.58 -10.64 -23.40
CA TYR A 261 -3.24 -9.67 -22.57
C TYR A 261 -2.43 -9.43 -21.28
N GLN A 262 -2.34 -8.17 -20.85
CA GLN A 262 -1.64 -7.81 -19.64
C GLN A 262 -2.62 -7.30 -18.58
N GLY A 263 -2.47 -7.77 -17.35
CA GLY A 263 -3.27 -7.31 -16.22
C GLY A 263 -2.69 -7.75 -14.88
N THR A 264 -3.33 -7.33 -13.80
CA THR A 264 -2.98 -7.78 -12.46
C THR A 264 -3.80 -9.01 -12.11
N ILE A 265 -3.13 -10.07 -11.64
CA ILE A 265 -3.79 -11.29 -11.21
C ILE A 265 -4.30 -11.14 -9.76
N ASN A 266 -5.55 -11.53 -9.54
CA ASN A 266 -6.18 -11.62 -8.22
C ASN A 266 -6.53 -13.08 -7.96
N ILE A 267 -5.91 -13.69 -6.96
CA ILE A 267 -6.15 -15.06 -6.57
C ILE A 267 -7.32 -15.10 -5.57
N SER A 268 -8.23 -16.04 -5.75
CA SER A 268 -9.41 -16.19 -4.89
C SER A 268 -9.02 -16.59 -3.47
N SER A 269 -9.61 -15.93 -2.48
CA SER A 269 -9.45 -16.31 -1.07
C SER A 269 -10.18 -17.61 -0.67
N TYR A 270 -11.08 -18.09 -1.53
CA TYR A 270 -11.83 -19.33 -1.32
C TYR A 270 -11.29 -20.50 -2.12
N ASN A 271 -10.46 -20.24 -3.14
CA ASN A 271 -9.83 -21.26 -3.98
C ASN A 271 -8.47 -20.76 -4.44
N PHE A 272 -7.40 -21.19 -3.80
CA PHE A 272 -6.03 -20.77 -4.14
C PHE A 272 -5.54 -21.23 -5.52
N LEU A 273 -6.28 -22.15 -6.19
CA LEU A 273 -6.02 -22.61 -7.55
C LEU A 273 -6.75 -21.78 -8.61
N GLU A 274 -7.51 -20.76 -8.20
CA GLU A 274 -8.29 -19.90 -9.09
C GLU A 274 -7.80 -18.45 -9.03
N GLY A 275 -7.47 -17.89 -10.17
CA GLY A 275 -7.13 -16.49 -10.34
C GLY A 275 -8.01 -15.81 -11.37
N SER A 276 -8.21 -14.51 -11.23
CA SER A 276 -8.91 -13.65 -12.17
C SER A 276 -8.04 -12.47 -12.61
N ILE A 277 -8.17 -12.06 -13.86
CA ILE A 277 -7.40 -10.95 -14.43
C ILE A 277 -8.34 -10.02 -15.17
N SER A 278 -8.45 -8.79 -14.70
CA SER A 278 -9.21 -7.74 -15.39
C SER A 278 -8.35 -7.09 -16.47
N VAL A 279 -8.85 -7.11 -17.70
CA VAL A 279 -8.18 -6.52 -18.86
C VAL A 279 -9.11 -5.49 -19.50
N PRO A 280 -8.68 -4.23 -19.72
CA PRO A 280 -9.55 -3.16 -20.23
C PRO A 280 -10.23 -3.46 -21.58
N SER A 281 -9.61 -4.33 -22.40
CA SER A 281 -10.14 -4.72 -23.71
C SER A 281 -11.16 -5.86 -23.68
N MET A 282 -11.42 -6.44 -22.50
CA MET A 282 -12.32 -7.58 -22.33
C MET A 282 -13.51 -7.20 -21.44
N PRO A 283 -14.75 -7.57 -21.80
CA PRO A 283 -15.95 -7.25 -21.01
C PRO A 283 -16.05 -8.04 -19.71
N LYS A 284 -15.45 -9.24 -19.66
CA LYS A 284 -15.40 -10.09 -18.46
C LYS A 284 -13.94 -10.33 -18.06
N PRO A 285 -13.63 -10.48 -16.76
CA PRO A 285 -12.31 -10.86 -16.32
C PRO A 285 -11.94 -12.23 -16.89
N LEU A 286 -10.65 -12.42 -17.18
CA LEU A 286 -10.10 -13.68 -17.64
C LEU A 286 -9.90 -14.60 -16.44
N LEU A 287 -10.34 -15.85 -16.55
CA LEU A 287 -10.18 -16.88 -15.54
C LEU A 287 -8.86 -17.63 -15.75
N VAL A 288 -8.13 -17.88 -14.66
CA VAL A 288 -6.92 -18.71 -14.67
C VAL A 288 -7.10 -19.82 -13.64
N LEU A 289 -7.13 -21.07 -14.06
CA LEU A 289 -7.40 -22.22 -13.21
C LEU A 289 -6.23 -23.21 -13.18
N GLY A 290 -5.87 -23.62 -11.98
CA GLY A 290 -4.85 -24.64 -11.71
C GLY A 290 -3.43 -24.07 -11.65
N ARG A 291 -2.55 -24.76 -10.92
CA ARG A 291 -1.16 -24.35 -10.71
C ARG A 291 -0.39 -24.14 -12.01
N GLU A 292 -0.60 -25.02 -13.01
CA GLU A 292 0.11 -24.92 -14.28
C GLU A 292 -0.23 -23.66 -15.05
N ASN A 293 -1.52 -23.24 -15.05
CA ASN A 293 -1.96 -22.04 -15.70
C ASN A 293 -1.63 -20.77 -14.91
N LEU A 294 -1.66 -20.84 -13.58
CA LEU A 294 -1.17 -19.78 -12.70
C LEU A 294 0.34 -19.56 -12.84
N ASN A 295 1.09 -20.58 -13.22
CA ASN A 295 2.50 -20.53 -13.62
C ASN A 295 3.36 -19.66 -12.71
N ARG A 296 3.44 -20.00 -11.43
CA ARG A 296 4.29 -19.32 -10.44
C ARG A 296 3.94 -17.83 -10.24
N SER A 297 2.69 -17.44 -10.47
CA SER A 297 2.23 -16.08 -10.15
C SER A 297 1.80 -15.94 -8.69
N PHE A 298 2.06 -14.79 -8.11
CA PHE A 298 1.59 -14.35 -6.81
C PHE A 298 0.37 -13.45 -6.95
N ASN A 299 -0.45 -13.41 -5.92
CA ASN A 299 -1.55 -12.45 -5.83
C ASN A 299 -1.02 -11.01 -5.96
N GLY A 300 -1.56 -10.24 -6.91
CA GLY A 300 -1.13 -8.87 -7.20
C GLY A 300 0.01 -8.73 -8.21
N ASP A 301 0.58 -9.83 -8.74
CA ASP A 301 1.57 -9.75 -9.82
C ASP A 301 0.96 -9.13 -11.09
N THR A 302 1.74 -8.35 -11.81
CA THR A 302 1.38 -7.92 -13.17
C THR A 302 1.85 -8.98 -14.14
N VAL A 303 0.90 -9.71 -14.71
CA VAL A 303 1.15 -10.87 -15.58
C VAL A 303 0.74 -10.60 -17.02
N VAL A 304 1.31 -11.39 -17.92
CA VAL A 304 0.86 -11.48 -19.31
C VAL A 304 0.28 -12.86 -19.53
N VAL A 305 -0.91 -12.90 -20.10
CA VAL A 305 -1.67 -14.13 -20.30
C VAL A 305 -2.01 -14.37 -21.77
N GLU A 306 -2.13 -15.64 -22.11
CA GLU A 306 -2.60 -16.14 -23.40
C GLU A 306 -3.96 -16.82 -23.21
N LEU A 307 -4.94 -16.47 -24.04
CA LEU A 307 -6.24 -17.12 -24.01
C LEU A 307 -6.14 -18.58 -24.44
N LEU A 308 -6.78 -19.45 -23.70
CA LEU A 308 -6.97 -20.84 -24.12
C LEU A 308 -8.01 -20.93 -25.24
N PRO A 309 -7.99 -21.99 -26.06
CA PRO A 309 -9.04 -22.26 -27.03
C PRO A 309 -10.43 -22.26 -26.38
N LYS A 310 -11.46 -21.79 -27.10
CA LYS A 310 -12.83 -21.73 -26.55
C LYS A 310 -13.36 -23.04 -25.97
N SER A 311 -12.91 -24.18 -26.52
CA SER A 311 -13.24 -25.52 -26.01
C SER A 311 -12.67 -25.84 -24.61
N LYS A 312 -11.72 -25.01 -24.13
CA LYS A 312 -11.10 -25.14 -22.81
C LYS A 312 -11.53 -24.03 -21.85
N TRP A 313 -12.47 -23.20 -22.24
CA TRP A 313 -13.03 -22.19 -21.33
C TRP A 313 -13.88 -22.87 -20.26
N LYS A 314 -13.86 -22.35 -19.07
CA LYS A 314 -14.46 -22.95 -17.88
C LYS A 314 -15.33 -21.94 -17.12
N LYS A 315 -16.11 -22.47 -16.16
CA LYS A 315 -16.83 -21.66 -15.17
C LYS A 315 -15.94 -21.40 -13.96
N PRO A 316 -16.18 -20.30 -13.21
CA PRO A 316 -15.58 -20.13 -11.88
C PRO A 316 -15.96 -21.30 -10.97
N SER A 317 -15.09 -21.62 -10.02
CA SER A 317 -15.34 -22.70 -9.07
C SER A 317 -16.52 -22.36 -8.15
N THR A 318 -17.40 -23.33 -7.95
CA THR A 318 -18.50 -23.28 -6.96
C THR A 318 -18.11 -23.96 -5.63
N GLU A 319 -16.85 -24.40 -5.51
CA GLU A 319 -16.33 -25.11 -4.37
C GLU A 319 -15.22 -24.32 -3.69
N ILE A 320 -15.20 -24.41 -2.35
CA ILE A 320 -14.14 -23.86 -1.51
C ILE A 320 -13.01 -24.88 -1.49
N ILE A 321 -11.82 -24.48 -1.91
CA ILE A 321 -10.64 -25.32 -1.97
C ILE A 321 -9.52 -24.66 -1.16
N ASP A 322 -9.23 -25.26 0.01
CA ASP A 322 -8.10 -24.89 0.84
C ASP A 322 -6.95 -25.87 0.66
N GLU A 323 -5.74 -25.41 0.82
CA GLU A 323 -4.54 -26.27 0.77
C GLU A 323 -4.57 -27.35 1.87
N GLU A 324 -5.22 -27.08 2.99
CA GLU A 324 -5.45 -28.04 4.08
C GLU A 324 -6.34 -29.21 3.66
N THR A 325 -7.42 -28.96 2.95
CA THR A 325 -8.37 -29.98 2.49
C THR A 325 -7.70 -30.93 1.51
N ILE A 326 -6.75 -30.45 0.73
CA ILE A 326 -6.01 -31.24 -0.25
C ILE A 326 -4.96 -32.13 0.44
N ASN A 327 -4.33 -31.65 1.49
CA ASN A 327 -3.22 -32.32 2.16
C ASN A 327 -3.67 -33.22 3.35
N SER A 328 -4.90 -33.05 3.88
CA SER A 328 -5.37 -33.78 5.05
C SER A 328 -5.66 -35.28 4.82
N ASN A 329 -5.80 -35.71 3.56
CA ASN A 329 -6.10 -37.09 3.21
C ASN A 329 -4.86 -37.97 2.92
N GLU A 330 -3.67 -37.40 2.96
CA GLU A 330 -2.41 -38.11 2.81
C GLU A 330 -1.73 -38.31 4.17
N VAL A 331 -2.31 -39.21 5.01
CA VAL A 331 -1.63 -39.76 6.20
C VAL A 331 -0.61 -40.78 5.73
N GLY A 332 0.54 -40.31 5.32
CA GLY A 332 1.67 -41.15 4.95
C GLY A 332 2.91 -40.27 4.89
N ASP A 333 3.89 -40.58 5.74
CA ASP A 333 5.24 -40.05 5.78
C ASP A 333 5.44 -38.79 4.92
N GLU A 334 5.23 -37.62 5.52
CA GLU A 334 5.59 -36.31 4.93
C GLU A 334 7.12 -36.23 4.80
N ASP A 335 7.67 -37.04 3.89
CA ASP A 335 9.05 -36.90 3.46
C ASP A 335 9.14 -35.74 2.50
N GLU A 336 9.73 -34.73 2.99
CA GLU A 336 10.53 -33.57 2.56
C GLU A 336 10.33 -33.00 1.16
N ASP A 337 9.78 -33.72 0.22
CA ASP A 337 9.64 -33.35 -1.17
C ASP A 337 8.24 -33.69 -1.68
N GLU A 338 7.21 -33.11 -1.10
CA GLU A 338 5.89 -33.07 -1.72
C GLU A 338 5.93 -32.30 -3.04
N VAL A 339 6.48 -32.95 -3.99
CA VAL A 339 6.70 -32.51 -5.34
C VAL A 339 5.52 -32.86 -6.24
N VAL A 340 4.59 -33.64 -5.72
CA VAL A 340 3.49 -34.24 -6.47
C VAL A 340 2.24 -33.39 -6.34
N ILE A 341 1.62 -33.04 -7.46
CA ILE A 341 0.22 -32.55 -7.48
C ILE A 341 -0.64 -33.69 -6.99
N SER A 342 -1.39 -33.53 -5.89
CA SER A 342 -2.20 -34.57 -5.31
C SER A 342 -3.25 -35.07 -6.33
N ASP A 343 -3.60 -36.36 -6.25
CA ASP A 343 -4.66 -36.91 -7.11
C ASP A 343 -6.00 -36.24 -6.86
N GLN A 344 -6.21 -35.70 -5.68
CA GLN A 344 -7.37 -34.87 -5.35
C GLN A 344 -7.37 -33.54 -6.09
N GLU A 345 -6.23 -32.84 -6.14
CA GLU A 345 -6.08 -31.61 -6.95
C GLU A 345 -6.31 -31.91 -8.43
N ARG A 346 -5.79 -33.05 -8.93
CA ARG A 346 -6.03 -33.50 -10.32
C ARG A 346 -7.50 -33.81 -10.59
N ARG A 347 -8.21 -34.45 -9.65
CA ARG A 347 -9.64 -34.74 -9.77
C ARG A 347 -10.48 -33.48 -9.77
N LEU A 348 -10.23 -32.57 -8.84
CA LEU A 348 -10.91 -31.29 -8.78
C LEU A 348 -10.76 -30.48 -10.08
N LEU A 349 -9.54 -30.46 -10.63
CA LEU A 349 -9.29 -29.79 -11.92
C LEU A 349 -9.95 -30.54 -13.09
N ALA A 350 -10.08 -31.87 -13.03
CA ALA A 350 -10.73 -32.70 -14.05
C ALA A 350 -12.27 -32.60 -13.99
N GLU A 351 -12.86 -32.62 -12.82
CA GLU A 351 -14.33 -32.45 -12.62
C GLU A 351 -14.81 -31.09 -13.13
N HIS A 352 -14.06 -30.04 -12.90
CA HIS A 352 -14.33 -28.74 -13.52
C HIS A 352 -14.17 -28.74 -15.05
N ALA A 353 -13.43 -29.69 -15.63
CA ALA A 353 -13.24 -29.80 -17.07
C ALA A 353 -14.44 -30.45 -17.79
N VAL A 354 -15.18 -31.34 -17.10
CA VAL A 354 -16.27 -32.14 -17.69
C VAL A 354 -17.58 -31.33 -17.80
N ALA A 355 -17.79 -30.34 -16.97
CA ALA A 355 -19.00 -29.52 -16.95
C ALA A 355 -19.17 -28.56 -18.14
N ALA A 356 -18.18 -28.43 -19.01
CA ALA A 356 -18.16 -27.43 -20.09
C ALA A 356 -18.65 -27.90 -21.47
N GLN A 357 -19.31 -29.08 -21.57
CA GLN A 357 -19.75 -29.64 -22.86
C GLN A 357 -21.13 -29.18 -23.35
N GLY A 358 -21.76 -28.18 -22.66
CA GLY A 358 -23.01 -27.56 -23.11
C GLY A 358 -22.83 -26.11 -23.56
N GLU A 359 -23.72 -25.58 -24.41
CA GLU A 359 -23.82 -24.13 -24.73
C GLU A 359 -24.28 -23.32 -23.47
N ASP A 360 -23.45 -23.28 -22.46
CA ASP A 360 -23.77 -22.68 -21.16
C ASP A 360 -23.30 -21.23 -21.14
N GLN A 361 -24.20 -20.29 -20.95
CA GLN A 361 -23.92 -18.84 -20.90
C GLN A 361 -23.02 -18.42 -19.73
N LYS A 362 -22.75 -19.32 -18.77
CA LYS A 362 -21.93 -19.06 -17.57
C LYS A 362 -20.42 -19.29 -17.78
N VAL A 363 -20.00 -19.77 -18.95
CA VAL A 363 -18.57 -20.01 -19.26
C VAL A 363 -17.89 -18.68 -19.54
N ILE A 364 -16.72 -18.45 -18.93
CA ILE A 364 -15.93 -17.23 -19.13
C ILE A 364 -14.59 -17.52 -19.80
N PRO A 365 -13.98 -16.52 -20.48
CA PRO A 365 -12.68 -16.69 -21.13
C PRO A 365 -11.64 -17.16 -20.14
N THR A 366 -11.01 -18.31 -20.44
CA THR A 366 -9.97 -18.91 -19.57
C THR A 366 -8.61 -18.70 -20.23
N ALA A 367 -7.60 -18.38 -19.41
CA ALA A 367 -6.27 -18.03 -19.86
C ALA A 367 -5.18 -18.75 -19.07
N ARG A 368 -3.95 -18.70 -19.56
CA ARG A 368 -2.75 -19.13 -18.85
C ARG A 368 -1.71 -18.02 -18.77
N VAL A 369 -0.96 -17.97 -17.68
CA VAL A 369 0.13 -17.03 -17.49
C VAL A 369 1.35 -17.47 -18.30
N VAL A 370 1.80 -16.61 -19.21
CA VAL A 370 2.96 -16.84 -20.07
C VAL A 370 4.14 -15.93 -19.78
N GLY A 371 3.97 -14.99 -18.88
CA GLY A 371 5.04 -14.11 -18.42
C GLY A 371 4.62 -13.23 -17.27
N ILE A 372 5.60 -12.76 -16.52
CA ILE A 372 5.40 -11.83 -15.41
C ILE A 372 6.19 -10.56 -15.73
N VAL A 373 5.48 -9.44 -15.79
CA VAL A 373 6.06 -8.12 -16.09
C VAL A 373 6.61 -7.49 -14.82
N LYS A 374 5.87 -7.65 -13.73
CA LYS A 374 6.23 -7.09 -12.43
C LYS A 374 5.78 -8.01 -11.30
N ARG A 375 6.73 -8.39 -10.46
CA ARG A 375 6.44 -9.11 -9.22
C ARG A 375 5.87 -8.17 -8.17
N SER A 376 4.91 -8.66 -7.41
CA SER A 376 4.35 -7.99 -6.23
C SER A 376 5.05 -8.40 -4.92
N TRP A 377 6.19 -9.10 -5.02
CA TRP A 377 6.91 -9.60 -3.85
C TRP A 377 7.27 -8.50 -2.87
N ARG A 378 7.05 -8.78 -1.62
CA ARG A 378 7.27 -7.91 -0.47
C ARG A 378 7.73 -8.76 0.71
N LEU A 379 7.91 -8.17 1.87
CA LEU A 379 8.05 -8.92 3.09
C LEU A 379 6.70 -9.55 3.45
N TYR A 380 6.73 -10.82 3.82
CA TYR A 380 5.56 -11.58 4.22
C TYR A 380 5.70 -12.03 5.67
N VAL A 381 4.57 -12.14 6.34
CA VAL A 381 4.52 -12.66 7.71
C VAL A 381 3.88 -14.05 7.70
N GLY A 382 4.43 -14.94 8.49
CA GLY A 382 3.92 -16.31 8.60
C GLY A 382 4.39 -16.97 9.89
N GLN A 383 4.20 -18.28 9.92
CA GLN A 383 4.72 -19.17 10.96
C GLN A 383 5.33 -20.42 10.33
N LEU A 384 6.26 -21.06 11.00
CA LEU A 384 6.76 -22.36 10.57
C LEU A 384 5.64 -23.40 10.62
N ALA A 385 5.59 -24.25 9.58
CA ALA A 385 4.69 -25.40 9.59
C ALA A 385 5.00 -26.29 10.81
N PRO A 386 3.97 -26.74 11.55
CA PRO A 386 4.16 -27.50 12.80
C PRO A 386 5.06 -28.73 12.64
N ASN A 387 4.99 -29.41 11.51
CA ASN A 387 5.75 -30.61 11.22
C ASN A 387 7.24 -30.35 10.91
N SER A 388 7.63 -29.10 10.68
CA SER A 388 9.02 -28.73 10.35
C SER A 388 10.01 -29.04 11.49
N ALA A 389 9.55 -29.12 12.73
CA ALA A 389 10.40 -29.42 13.90
C ALA A 389 10.35 -30.89 14.37
N ALA A 390 9.36 -31.66 13.92
CA ALA A 390 9.15 -33.06 14.42
C ALA A 390 10.26 -34.02 14.01
N LYS A 391 11.02 -33.75 12.97
CA LYS A 391 12.08 -34.62 12.41
C LYS A 391 13.46 -34.53 13.10
N ASP A 392 13.55 -33.82 14.23
CA ASP A 392 14.81 -33.51 14.93
C ASP A 392 15.33 -34.65 15.86
N GLN A 393 15.04 -35.90 15.59
CA GLN A 393 15.55 -37.01 16.43
C GLN A 393 17.03 -37.41 16.17
N VAL A 394 17.68 -36.83 15.16
CA VAL A 394 19.11 -37.12 14.90
C VAL A 394 19.92 -35.83 14.99
N GLY A 395 20.75 -35.73 16.04
CA GLY A 395 21.56 -34.54 16.34
C GLY A 395 22.47 -34.11 15.17
N GLY A 396 22.19 -32.95 14.65
CA GLY A 396 23.03 -32.32 13.66
C GLY A 396 22.74 -30.81 13.56
N ASN A 397 23.82 -30.00 13.65
CA ASN A 397 23.78 -28.53 13.56
C ASN A 397 23.67 -28.04 12.09
N ALA A 398 23.09 -28.86 11.20
CA ALA A 398 22.93 -28.52 9.78
C ALA A 398 21.68 -27.67 9.54
N ALA A 399 21.77 -26.72 8.61
CA ALA A 399 20.61 -25.94 8.19
C ALA A 399 19.60 -26.86 7.48
N LYS A 400 18.34 -26.79 7.89
CA LYS A 400 17.24 -27.61 7.36
C LYS A 400 16.32 -26.78 6.49
N SER A 401 15.70 -27.42 5.52
CA SER A 401 14.62 -26.87 4.73
C SER A 401 13.32 -26.94 5.52
N CYS A 402 12.64 -25.81 5.68
CA CYS A 402 11.38 -25.69 6.39
C CYS A 402 10.39 -24.88 5.56
N PHE A 403 9.09 -25.18 5.74
CA PHE A 403 8.05 -24.39 5.11
C PHE A 403 7.49 -23.34 6.07
N VAL A 404 7.30 -22.13 5.56
CA VAL A 404 6.60 -21.03 6.23
C VAL A 404 5.21 -20.91 5.63
N ILE A 405 4.20 -21.02 6.45
CA ILE A 405 2.81 -20.80 6.10
C ILE A 405 2.53 -19.31 6.29
N LEU A 406 2.16 -18.64 5.20
CA LEU A 406 1.89 -17.21 5.23
C LEU A 406 0.53 -16.91 5.86
N MET A 407 0.39 -15.72 6.43
CA MET A 407 -0.87 -15.27 7.02
C MET A 407 -1.99 -15.07 5.97
N ASP A 408 -1.64 -14.80 4.73
CA ASP A 408 -2.57 -14.71 3.60
C ASP A 408 -2.68 -16.07 2.91
N ARG A 409 -3.82 -16.74 3.06
CA ARG A 409 -4.10 -18.06 2.48
C ARG A 409 -4.15 -18.09 0.96
N SER A 410 -4.25 -16.95 0.29
CA SER A 410 -4.16 -16.86 -1.18
C SER A 410 -2.73 -17.01 -1.71
N LEU A 411 -1.74 -17.02 -0.81
CA LEU A 411 -0.33 -17.12 -1.13
C LEU A 411 0.19 -18.53 -0.86
N PRO A 412 1.15 -19.03 -1.66
CA PRO A 412 1.77 -20.33 -1.44
C PRO A 412 2.66 -20.33 -0.20
N LYS A 413 2.90 -21.48 0.39
CA LYS A 413 3.95 -21.67 1.40
C LYS A 413 5.30 -21.27 0.83
N VAL A 414 6.19 -20.73 1.68
CA VAL A 414 7.54 -20.33 1.30
C VAL A 414 8.55 -21.27 1.93
N ARG A 415 9.45 -21.83 1.13
CA ARG A 415 10.52 -22.69 1.61
C ARG A 415 11.70 -21.84 2.04
N ILE A 416 12.15 -22.02 3.28
CA ILE A 416 13.34 -21.36 3.85
C ILE A 416 14.32 -22.38 4.38
N ARG A 417 15.60 -22.00 4.56
CA ARG A 417 16.60 -22.79 5.27
C ARG A 417 16.91 -22.12 6.61
N THR A 418 16.87 -22.90 7.68
CA THR A 418 17.20 -22.42 9.03
C THR A 418 17.82 -23.51 9.89
N ARG A 419 18.70 -23.10 10.80
CA ARG A 419 19.23 -23.96 11.88
C ARG A 419 18.41 -23.84 13.15
N ARG A 420 17.53 -22.84 13.24
CA ARG A 420 16.79 -22.45 14.44
C ARG A 420 15.32 -22.86 14.39
N ALA A 421 14.97 -23.90 13.64
CA ALA A 421 13.57 -24.29 13.44
C ALA A 421 12.79 -24.43 14.76
N ARG A 422 13.42 -25.01 15.82
CA ARG A 422 12.80 -25.15 17.13
C ARG A 422 12.51 -23.83 17.84
N GLU A 423 13.40 -22.84 17.70
CA GLU A 423 13.26 -21.52 18.30
C GLU A 423 12.18 -20.68 17.58
N LEU A 424 12.02 -20.94 16.29
CA LEU A 424 11.07 -20.22 15.44
C LEU A 424 9.66 -20.83 15.48
N LEU A 425 9.50 -22.03 16.01
CA LEU A 425 8.19 -22.68 16.15
C LEU A 425 7.31 -21.88 17.11
N GLY A 426 6.06 -21.64 16.73
CA GLY A 426 5.13 -20.83 17.53
C GLY A 426 5.40 -19.34 17.53
N LYS A 427 6.31 -18.87 16.67
CA LYS A 427 6.64 -17.46 16.49
C LYS A 427 6.03 -16.89 15.21
N ARG A 428 5.70 -15.61 15.24
CA ARG A 428 5.49 -14.78 14.05
C ARG A 428 6.84 -14.41 13.47
N ILE A 429 7.07 -14.82 12.23
CA ILE A 429 8.32 -14.55 11.52
C ILE A 429 8.06 -13.80 10.22
N VAL A 430 9.02 -12.98 9.87
CA VAL A 430 9.04 -12.26 8.59
C VAL A 430 9.97 -13.00 7.65
N VAL A 431 9.50 -13.23 6.43
CA VAL A 431 10.26 -13.88 5.36
C VAL A 431 10.20 -13.06 4.07
N ALA A 432 11.23 -13.18 3.26
CA ALA A 432 11.27 -12.64 1.91
C ALA A 432 11.33 -13.79 0.89
N VAL A 433 10.74 -13.58 -0.29
CA VAL A 433 10.79 -14.54 -1.41
C VAL A 433 11.93 -14.14 -2.34
N ASP A 434 12.83 -15.07 -2.62
CA ASP A 434 14.00 -14.86 -3.47
C ASP A 434 13.77 -15.31 -4.91
N SER A 435 13.20 -16.51 -5.07
CA SER A 435 13.02 -17.13 -6.38
C SER A 435 11.90 -18.15 -6.39
N TRP A 436 11.42 -18.52 -7.56
CA TRP A 436 10.53 -19.65 -7.76
C TRP A 436 10.95 -20.44 -9.01
N SER A 437 11.60 -21.57 -8.79
CA SER A 437 12.08 -22.44 -9.85
C SER A 437 10.92 -23.05 -10.67
N PRO A 438 11.09 -23.25 -12.00
CA PRO A 438 10.11 -23.97 -12.82
C PRO A 438 9.83 -25.40 -12.35
N THR A 439 10.74 -26.00 -11.61
CA THR A 439 10.67 -27.39 -11.12
C THR A 439 10.27 -27.48 -9.66
N SER A 440 9.87 -26.38 -9.02
CA SER A 440 9.47 -26.35 -7.60
C SER A 440 8.00 -26.01 -7.43
N LYS A 441 7.30 -26.77 -6.59
CA LYS A 441 5.89 -26.52 -6.21
C LYS A 441 5.75 -25.19 -5.46
N TYR A 442 6.74 -24.82 -4.65
CA TYR A 442 6.74 -23.66 -3.77
C TYR A 442 7.93 -22.73 -4.06
N PRO A 443 7.78 -21.43 -3.80
CA PRO A 443 8.88 -20.46 -3.90
C PRO A 443 9.91 -20.68 -2.80
N ASP A 444 11.16 -20.31 -3.12
CA ASP A 444 12.27 -20.25 -2.17
C ASP A 444 12.41 -18.85 -1.62
N GLY A 445 12.75 -18.76 -0.35
CA GLY A 445 12.96 -17.49 0.35
C GLY A 445 13.94 -17.62 1.51
N HIS A 446 14.09 -16.54 2.25
CA HIS A 446 14.92 -16.50 3.46
C HIS A 446 14.18 -15.86 4.63
N PHE A 447 14.67 -16.18 5.83
CA PHE A 447 14.22 -15.59 7.08
C PHE A 447 14.75 -14.16 7.21
N VAL A 448 13.91 -13.23 7.66
CA VAL A 448 14.30 -11.84 7.90
C VAL A 448 14.41 -11.56 9.39
N ARG A 449 13.34 -11.73 10.16
CA ARG A 449 13.32 -11.52 11.62
C ARG A 449 12.11 -12.14 12.29
N VAL A 450 12.18 -12.24 13.62
CA VAL A 450 11.05 -12.60 14.47
C VAL A 450 10.31 -11.33 14.88
N LEU A 451 8.96 -11.38 14.90
CA LEU A 451 8.11 -10.33 15.46
C LEU A 451 7.80 -10.56 16.94
N GLY A 452 7.51 -11.80 17.31
CA GLY A 452 7.14 -12.21 18.66
C GLY A 452 6.44 -13.55 18.66
N ASP A 453 5.80 -13.87 19.77
CA ASP A 453 4.98 -15.08 19.89
C ASP A 453 3.65 -14.91 19.12
N ILE A 454 3.08 -16.02 18.66
CA ILE A 454 1.73 -16.03 18.08
C ILE A 454 0.74 -15.62 19.17
N GLU A 455 -0.25 -14.80 18.82
CA GLU A 455 -1.22 -14.14 19.71
C GLU A 455 -0.62 -13.04 20.61
N ASP A 456 0.68 -12.76 20.54
CA ASP A 456 1.21 -11.54 21.16
C ASP A 456 0.65 -10.30 20.44
N LYS A 457 0.11 -9.36 21.23
CA LYS A 457 -0.60 -8.19 20.69
C LYS A 457 0.29 -7.33 19.77
N ASP A 458 1.50 -7.07 20.21
CA ASP A 458 2.41 -6.21 19.45
C ASP A 458 2.92 -6.90 18.19
N ALA A 459 3.22 -8.21 18.30
CA ALA A 459 3.62 -9.02 17.15
C ALA A 459 2.51 -9.14 16.09
N GLU A 460 1.25 -9.34 16.50
CA GLU A 460 0.12 -9.45 15.58
C GLU A 460 -0.20 -8.10 14.90
N GLN A 461 -0.07 -6.99 15.62
CA GLN A 461 -0.25 -5.67 15.04
C GLN A 461 0.85 -5.30 14.06
N GLU A 462 2.10 -5.58 14.39
CA GLU A 462 3.23 -5.37 13.49
C GLU A 462 3.10 -6.27 12.25
N ALA A 463 2.68 -7.51 12.43
CA ALA A 463 2.35 -8.43 11.35
C ALA A 463 1.30 -7.86 10.40
N LEU A 464 0.22 -7.29 10.94
CA LEU A 464 -0.83 -6.66 10.17
C LEU A 464 -0.32 -5.48 9.34
N LEU A 465 0.52 -4.62 9.92
CA LEU A 465 1.11 -3.48 9.20
C LEU A 465 2.02 -3.93 8.06
N LEU A 466 2.83 -4.96 8.27
CA LEU A 466 3.69 -5.55 7.23
C LEU A 466 2.87 -6.22 6.12
N GLU A 467 1.83 -6.98 6.48
CA GLU A 467 0.94 -7.65 5.53
C GLU A 467 0.29 -6.66 4.55
N HIS A 468 -0.02 -5.45 5.02
CA HIS A 468 -0.65 -4.42 4.22
C HIS A 468 0.34 -3.37 3.68
N ASP A 469 1.66 -3.62 3.75
CA ASP A 469 2.71 -2.71 3.25
C ASP A 469 2.51 -1.29 3.78
N VAL A 470 2.23 -1.16 5.09
CA VAL A 470 2.10 0.13 5.77
C VAL A 470 3.47 0.55 6.30
N GLU A 471 3.89 1.77 5.99
CA GLU A 471 5.11 2.35 6.55
C GLU A 471 4.83 2.85 7.97
N TYR A 472 5.42 2.19 8.96
CA TYR A 472 5.18 2.48 10.40
C TYR A 472 6.46 2.85 11.17
N ARG A 473 7.61 2.87 10.48
CA ARG A 473 8.88 3.24 11.13
C ARG A 473 8.83 4.67 11.65
N PRO A 474 9.57 4.97 12.73
CA PRO A 474 9.71 6.34 13.22
C PRO A 474 10.23 7.28 12.15
N PHE A 475 9.90 8.56 12.26
CA PHE A 475 10.41 9.59 11.37
C PHE A 475 11.92 9.75 11.57
N SER A 476 12.66 9.81 10.45
CA SER A 476 14.12 10.01 10.49
C SER A 476 14.48 11.40 11.00
N LYS A 477 15.69 11.55 11.53
CA LYS A 477 16.21 12.84 12.00
C LYS A 477 16.07 13.95 10.96
N ASN A 478 16.42 13.67 9.71
CA ASN A 478 16.31 14.66 8.62
C ASN A 478 14.87 15.14 8.38
N VAL A 479 13.87 14.32 8.67
CA VAL A 479 12.46 14.71 8.62
C VAL A 479 12.11 15.59 9.81
N LEU A 480 12.56 15.20 11.00
CA LEU A 480 12.33 15.95 12.23
C LEU A 480 13.06 17.31 12.22
N ASP A 481 14.23 17.41 11.59
CA ASP A 481 14.99 18.66 11.43
C ASP A 481 14.27 19.69 10.51
N CYS A 482 13.26 19.24 9.73
CA CYS A 482 12.41 20.14 8.94
C CYS A 482 11.32 20.84 9.78
N LEU A 483 11.13 20.42 11.03
CA LEU A 483 10.11 21.00 11.92
C LEU A 483 10.56 22.35 12.47
N PRO A 484 9.61 23.22 12.87
CA PRO A 484 9.94 24.46 13.56
C PRO A 484 10.79 24.22 14.80
N LYS A 485 11.86 24.98 14.98
CA LYS A 485 12.80 24.82 16.11
C LYS A 485 12.13 25.12 17.47
N GLU A 486 11.12 25.98 17.47
CA GLU A 486 10.32 26.34 18.63
C GLU A 486 9.45 25.17 19.13
N GLY A 487 9.27 24.13 18.31
CA GLY A 487 8.44 22.97 18.67
C GLY A 487 7.01 23.38 19.02
N HIS A 488 6.52 22.95 20.18
CA HIS A 488 5.17 23.27 20.68
C HIS A 488 4.97 24.74 21.08
N ASP A 489 6.05 25.51 21.24
CA ASP A 489 5.98 26.93 21.59
C ASP A 489 5.79 27.84 20.37
N TRP A 490 5.83 27.27 19.16
CA TRP A 490 5.58 27.99 17.92
C TRP A 490 4.17 28.60 17.90
N LYS A 491 4.06 29.88 17.55
CA LYS A 491 2.79 30.61 17.50
C LYS A 491 2.65 31.37 16.20
N VAL A 492 1.41 31.53 15.76
CA VAL A 492 1.07 32.44 14.67
C VAL A 492 1.51 33.85 15.05
N PRO A 493 2.23 34.62 14.20
CA PRO A 493 2.63 35.97 14.45
C PRO A 493 1.43 36.88 14.73
N GLU A 494 1.49 37.73 15.78
CA GLU A 494 0.41 38.63 16.14
C GLU A 494 0.13 39.67 15.06
N LYS A 495 1.20 40.17 14.43
CA LYS A 495 1.12 41.14 13.32
C LYS A 495 1.41 40.47 12.00
N LEU A 496 0.48 40.55 11.06
CA LEU A 496 0.62 40.01 9.71
C LEU A 496 1.62 40.79 8.84
N ASP A 497 1.94 42.02 9.21
CA ASP A 497 2.89 42.88 8.52
C ASP A 497 4.31 42.79 9.11
N ASN A 498 4.84 41.59 9.16
CA ASN A 498 6.20 41.32 9.66
C ASN A 498 7.29 41.40 8.58
N GLY A 499 6.98 42.00 7.43
CA GLY A 499 7.89 42.00 6.28
C GLY A 499 7.89 40.70 5.46
N ASP A 500 7.09 39.70 5.85
CA ASP A 500 6.84 38.51 5.05
C ASP A 500 5.61 38.76 4.14
N PRO A 501 5.83 38.82 2.81
CA PRO A 501 4.74 39.05 1.87
C PRO A 501 3.65 37.99 1.89
N GLN A 502 3.97 36.77 2.28
CA GLN A 502 3.01 35.67 2.36
C GLN A 502 2.09 35.83 3.56
N LEU A 503 2.60 36.29 4.70
CA LEU A 503 1.77 36.56 5.87
C LEU A 503 0.81 37.73 5.62
N ALA A 504 1.28 38.76 4.95
CA ALA A 504 0.48 39.94 4.62
C ALA A 504 -0.71 39.66 3.69
N GLN A 505 -0.66 38.59 2.91
CA GLN A 505 -1.74 38.16 2.02
C GLN A 505 -2.83 37.32 2.73
N ARG A 506 -2.62 36.91 3.98
CA ARG A 506 -3.61 36.14 4.75
C ARG A 506 -4.73 37.02 5.26
N ARG A 507 -5.97 36.53 5.14
CA ARG A 507 -7.12 37.22 5.75
C ARG A 507 -7.23 36.86 7.21
N ASP A 508 -7.43 37.83 8.07
CA ASP A 508 -7.68 37.67 9.50
C ASP A 508 -9.16 37.35 9.74
N LEU A 509 -9.44 36.14 10.17
CA LEU A 509 -10.78 35.64 10.51
C LEU A 509 -10.91 35.22 11.97
N ARG A 510 -10.02 35.69 12.85
CA ARG A 510 -10.01 35.37 14.29
C ARG A 510 -11.29 35.77 15.03
N GLU A 511 -11.99 36.80 14.54
CA GLU A 511 -13.25 37.26 15.11
C GLU A 511 -14.47 36.46 14.66
N LYS A 512 -14.36 35.66 13.56
CA LYS A 512 -15.47 34.82 13.11
C LYS A 512 -15.77 33.71 14.13
N LEU A 513 -17.05 33.33 14.24
CA LEU A 513 -17.54 32.29 15.12
C LEU A 513 -17.33 30.91 14.48
N VAL A 514 -16.08 30.50 14.42
CA VAL A 514 -15.67 29.21 13.84
C VAL A 514 -15.69 28.14 14.88
N CYS A 515 -16.17 26.94 14.56
CA CYS A 515 -16.07 25.74 15.39
C CYS A 515 -15.74 24.50 14.52
N SER A 516 -15.19 23.48 15.15
CA SER A 516 -15.01 22.17 14.53
C SER A 516 -16.04 21.18 15.07
N ILE A 517 -16.40 20.17 14.26
CA ILE A 517 -17.30 19.08 14.63
C ILE A 517 -16.67 17.78 14.14
N ASP A 518 -16.20 16.96 15.07
CA ASP A 518 -15.32 15.83 14.80
C ASP A 518 -15.78 14.55 15.53
N PRO A 519 -15.18 13.38 15.22
CA PRO A 519 -15.36 12.19 16.04
C PRO A 519 -14.88 12.41 17.47
N PRO A 520 -15.49 11.74 18.47
CA PRO A 520 -15.04 11.83 19.86
C PRO A 520 -13.55 11.49 20.01
N GLY A 521 -12.79 12.38 20.69
CA GLY A 521 -11.36 12.19 20.92
C GLY A 521 -10.45 12.56 19.75
N CYS A 522 -10.96 13.23 18.74
CA CYS A 522 -10.15 13.75 17.63
C CYS A 522 -9.15 14.81 18.12
N VAL A 523 -7.88 14.65 17.75
CA VAL A 523 -6.79 15.58 18.11
C VAL A 523 -6.14 16.23 16.87
N ASP A 524 -6.37 15.65 15.70
CA ASP A 524 -5.87 16.11 14.40
C ASP A 524 -7.00 16.77 13.60
N ILE A 525 -7.47 17.92 14.10
CA ILE A 525 -8.60 18.64 13.54
C ILE A 525 -8.20 19.29 12.22
N ASP A 526 -8.67 18.70 11.10
CA ASP A 526 -8.39 19.16 9.75
C ASP A 526 -9.26 20.35 9.33
N ASP A 527 -10.53 20.39 9.78
CA ASP A 527 -11.55 21.30 9.28
C ASP A 527 -12.34 21.98 10.39
N ALA A 528 -12.78 23.19 10.08
CA ALA A 528 -13.65 23.98 10.91
C ALA A 528 -14.65 24.75 10.04
N LEU A 529 -15.79 25.08 10.60
CA LEU A 529 -16.94 25.65 9.91
C LEU A 529 -17.42 26.91 10.60
N HIS A 530 -18.00 27.85 9.82
CA HIS A 530 -18.83 28.91 10.34
C HIS A 530 -19.95 29.27 9.37
N ALA A 531 -21.05 29.80 9.88
CA ALA A 531 -22.09 30.40 9.07
C ALA A 531 -22.69 31.61 9.78
N GLN A 532 -23.09 32.60 8.98
CA GLN A 532 -23.82 33.77 9.44
C GLN A 532 -24.78 34.28 8.36
N GLN A 533 -25.90 34.89 8.77
CA GLN A 533 -26.77 35.58 7.84
C GLN A 533 -26.21 36.92 7.45
N LEU A 534 -26.26 37.25 6.15
CA LEU A 534 -25.84 38.54 5.62
C LEU A 534 -27.00 39.53 5.58
N PRO A 535 -26.72 40.85 5.54
CA PRO A 535 -27.75 41.87 5.48
C PRO A 535 -28.68 41.81 4.27
N ASN A 536 -28.25 41.16 3.19
CA ASN A 536 -29.05 40.94 1.97
C ASN A 536 -29.97 39.73 2.06
N GLY A 537 -30.00 39.03 3.20
CA GLY A 537 -30.81 37.83 3.41
C GLY A 537 -30.13 36.52 3.05
N ASN A 538 -29.03 36.57 2.29
CA ASN A 538 -28.20 35.39 1.99
C ASN A 538 -27.40 34.91 3.21
N TYR A 539 -26.72 33.81 3.06
CA TYR A 539 -25.86 33.21 4.10
C TYR A 539 -24.40 33.23 3.64
N GLU A 540 -23.53 33.70 4.51
CA GLU A 540 -22.09 33.47 4.40
C GLU A 540 -21.77 32.13 5.08
N VAL A 541 -21.14 31.26 4.36
CA VAL A 541 -20.69 29.95 4.88
C VAL A 541 -19.21 29.79 4.60
N GLY A 542 -18.43 29.45 5.62
CA GLY A 542 -17.01 29.22 5.49
C GLY A 542 -16.59 27.83 5.95
N VAL A 543 -15.72 27.23 5.16
CA VAL A 543 -14.96 26.04 5.49
C VAL A 543 -13.49 26.41 5.59
N HIS A 544 -12.87 26.09 6.69
CA HIS A 544 -11.49 26.41 7.01
C HIS A 544 -10.72 25.12 7.20
N ILE A 545 -9.67 24.91 6.40
CA ILE A 545 -8.88 23.68 6.41
C ILE A 545 -7.48 24.00 6.93
N ALA A 546 -6.92 23.15 7.76
CA ALA A 546 -5.57 23.30 8.28
C ALA A 546 -4.55 23.55 7.16
N ASP A 547 -3.76 24.61 7.26
CA ASP A 547 -2.77 24.96 6.23
C ASP A 547 -1.45 24.23 6.45
N VAL A 548 -1.46 22.93 6.20
CA VAL A 548 -0.28 22.05 6.31
C VAL A 548 0.85 22.51 5.38
N THR A 549 0.53 23.13 4.25
CA THR A 549 1.53 23.56 3.26
C THR A 549 2.39 24.73 3.72
N HIS A 550 2.01 25.39 4.82
CA HIS A 550 2.87 26.36 5.47
C HIS A 550 4.15 25.71 6.01
N PHE A 551 4.03 24.52 6.60
CA PHE A 551 5.14 23.78 7.20
C PHE A 551 5.78 22.78 6.23
N VAL A 552 4.98 22.07 5.45
CA VAL A 552 5.44 21.01 4.52
C VAL A 552 5.76 21.64 3.16
N LYS A 553 7.01 22.09 3.01
CA LYS A 553 7.46 22.72 1.76
C LYS A 553 7.86 21.68 0.71
N PRO A 554 7.53 21.90 -0.57
CA PRO A 554 7.83 20.97 -1.65
C PRO A 554 9.31 20.61 -1.75
N GLY A 555 9.63 19.33 -1.90
CA GLY A 555 10.99 18.82 -2.10
C GLY A 555 11.82 18.64 -0.83
N THR A 556 11.34 19.06 0.34
CA THR A 556 12.00 18.80 1.63
C THR A 556 11.94 17.33 2.04
N ALA A 557 12.74 16.92 3.03
CA ALA A 557 12.70 15.56 3.56
C ALA A 557 11.31 15.23 4.16
N LEU A 558 10.70 16.20 4.83
CA LEU A 558 9.33 16.09 5.38
C LEU A 558 8.29 15.88 4.28
N ASP A 559 8.39 16.60 3.17
CA ASP A 559 7.50 16.45 2.01
C ASP A 559 7.67 15.08 1.34
N GLN A 560 8.91 14.62 1.19
CA GLN A 560 9.21 13.30 0.61
C GLN A 560 8.68 12.15 1.47
N GLU A 561 8.77 12.28 2.79
CA GLU A 561 8.21 11.31 3.74
C GLU A 561 6.68 11.31 3.68
N GLY A 562 6.04 12.49 3.70
CA GLY A 562 4.59 12.62 3.54
C GLY A 562 4.11 12.03 2.22
N ALA A 563 4.82 12.26 1.11
CA ALA A 563 4.52 11.68 -0.19
C ALA A 563 4.70 10.15 -0.21
N SER A 564 5.68 9.60 0.50
CA SER A 564 5.94 8.17 0.61
C SER A 564 4.84 7.45 1.39
N ARG A 565 4.47 7.97 2.56
CA ARG A 565 3.38 7.43 3.40
C ARG A 565 2.02 7.67 2.76
N ALA A 566 1.84 8.79 2.11
CA ALA A 566 0.68 9.27 1.37
C ALA A 566 -0.64 9.41 2.16
N THR A 567 -0.82 8.68 3.24
CA THR A 567 -2.00 8.75 4.11
C THR A 567 -1.68 8.28 5.53
N SER A 568 -2.37 8.82 6.52
CA SER A 568 -2.40 8.24 7.86
C SER A 568 -3.23 6.96 7.87
N VAL A 569 -2.84 5.98 8.68
CA VAL A 569 -3.53 4.69 8.82
C VAL A 569 -4.15 4.60 10.20
N TYR A 570 -5.47 4.37 10.24
CA TYR A 570 -6.25 4.28 11.46
C TYR A 570 -6.52 2.82 11.81
N LEU A 571 -5.92 2.33 12.88
CA LEU A 571 -6.17 1.04 13.46
C LEU A 571 -7.11 1.19 14.68
N VAL A 572 -7.57 0.11 15.22
CA VAL A 572 -8.50 0.15 16.38
C VAL A 572 -7.83 0.77 17.61
N ASP A 573 -6.57 0.43 17.88
CA ASP A 573 -5.84 0.82 19.06
C ASP A 573 -4.85 1.96 18.87
N LYS A 574 -4.43 2.20 17.63
CA LYS A 574 -3.42 3.23 17.32
C LYS A 574 -3.57 3.82 15.94
N ARG A 575 -2.95 4.95 15.74
CA ARG A 575 -2.84 5.64 14.46
C ARG A 575 -1.38 5.67 14.01
N ILE A 576 -1.15 5.40 12.72
CA ILE A 576 0.14 5.59 12.06
C ILE A 576 0.07 6.89 11.26
N ASP A 577 0.75 7.90 11.72
CA ASP A 577 0.65 9.25 11.16
C ASP A 577 1.44 9.41 9.86
N MET A 578 0.86 10.15 8.91
CA MET A 578 1.52 10.59 7.68
C MET A 578 2.59 11.65 7.96
N LEU A 579 2.35 12.53 8.90
CA LEU A 579 3.23 13.63 9.30
C LEU A 579 3.60 13.50 10.80
N PRO A 580 4.74 14.05 11.23
CA PRO A 580 5.10 14.07 12.65
C PRO A 580 4.00 14.66 13.54
N MET A 581 3.83 14.11 14.73
CA MET A 581 2.77 14.49 15.67
C MET A 581 2.76 15.98 16.00
N LEU A 582 3.93 16.63 16.09
CA LEU A 582 4.02 18.07 16.30
C LEU A 582 3.19 18.87 15.29
N LEU A 583 3.20 18.47 14.01
CA LEU A 583 2.36 19.10 13.00
C LEU A 583 0.92 18.60 13.07
N GLY A 584 0.71 17.30 13.06
CA GLY A 584 -0.61 16.71 12.91
C GLY A 584 -1.55 16.97 14.08
N THR A 585 -1.05 16.90 15.32
CA THR A 585 -1.88 17.04 16.52
C THR A 585 -1.77 18.40 17.22
N ASP A 586 -0.81 19.24 16.80
CA ASP A 586 -0.61 20.55 17.39
C ASP A 586 -0.62 21.68 16.36
N LEU A 587 0.51 21.92 15.68
CA LEU A 587 0.70 23.17 14.93
C LEU A 587 -0.28 23.36 13.76
N CYS A 588 -0.69 22.27 13.10
CA CYS A 588 -1.67 22.30 12.02
C CYS A 588 -3.11 22.10 12.54
N SER A 589 -3.29 21.36 13.61
CA SER A 589 -4.63 21.05 14.15
C SER A 589 -5.38 22.32 14.54
N LEU A 590 -6.61 22.47 14.06
CA LEU A 590 -7.48 23.65 14.29
C LEU A 590 -8.11 23.62 15.70
N ARG A 591 -7.28 23.46 16.71
CA ARG A 591 -7.69 23.36 18.12
C ARG A 591 -8.42 24.65 18.58
N PRO A 592 -9.40 24.54 19.50
CA PRO A 592 -10.12 25.70 20.00
C PRO A 592 -9.20 26.65 20.79
N HIS A 593 -9.52 27.94 20.76
CA HIS A 593 -8.89 29.02 21.48
C HIS A 593 -7.43 29.33 21.13
N VAL A 594 -6.92 28.77 20.01
CA VAL A 594 -5.56 28.97 19.53
C VAL A 594 -5.59 29.51 18.11
N ASP A 595 -4.72 30.47 17.80
CA ASP A 595 -4.57 30.98 16.43
C ASP A 595 -3.92 29.92 15.56
N ARG A 596 -4.53 29.65 14.39
CA ARG A 596 -4.02 28.66 13.42
C ARG A 596 -4.08 29.19 12.00
N PHE A 597 -3.10 28.80 11.20
CA PHE A 597 -3.16 29.02 9.75
C PHE A 597 -4.17 28.08 9.12
N ALA A 598 -5.00 28.64 8.27
CA ALA A 598 -5.98 27.88 7.52
C ALA A 598 -5.97 28.25 6.04
N PHE A 599 -6.52 27.35 5.23
CA PHE A 599 -6.93 27.62 3.86
C PHE A 599 -8.45 27.59 3.81
N SER A 600 -9.04 28.70 3.43
CA SER A 600 -10.48 28.91 3.55
C SER A 600 -11.17 28.95 2.20
N VAL A 601 -12.35 28.35 2.17
CA VAL A 601 -13.33 28.50 1.09
C VAL A 601 -14.56 29.16 1.70
N LEU A 602 -14.97 30.27 1.13
CA LEU A 602 -16.10 31.08 1.60
C LEU A 602 -17.15 31.15 0.50
N TRP A 603 -18.37 30.77 0.81
CA TRP A 603 -19.50 30.89 -0.10
C TRP A 603 -20.49 31.94 0.41
N GLU A 604 -21.05 32.69 -0.52
CA GLU A 604 -22.35 33.33 -0.34
C GLU A 604 -23.42 32.42 -0.94
N MET A 605 -24.41 32.04 -0.14
CA MET A 605 -25.50 31.14 -0.54
C MET A 605 -26.84 31.81 -0.32
N ASP A 606 -27.81 31.48 -1.18
CA ASP A 606 -29.22 31.80 -0.96
C ASP A 606 -29.90 30.83 0.01
N GLU A 607 -31.19 31.04 0.28
CA GLU A 607 -32.02 30.21 1.16
C GLU A 607 -32.08 28.74 0.68
N ASP A 608 -31.96 28.50 -0.63
CA ASP A 608 -32.03 27.18 -1.24
C ASP A 608 -30.65 26.52 -1.39
N ALA A 609 -29.65 27.07 -0.72
CA ALA A 609 -28.26 26.62 -0.80
C ALA A 609 -27.70 26.61 -2.24
N ASN A 610 -28.09 27.60 -3.07
CA ASN A 610 -27.42 27.87 -4.33
C ASN A 610 -26.23 28.80 -4.07
N ILE A 611 -25.12 28.52 -4.72
CA ILE A 611 -23.91 29.34 -4.60
C ILE A 611 -24.08 30.59 -5.44
N VAL A 612 -24.03 31.76 -4.79
CA VAL A 612 -24.02 33.05 -5.44
C VAL A 612 -22.58 33.49 -5.76
N ARG A 613 -21.68 33.25 -4.82
CA ARG A 613 -20.26 33.61 -4.94
C ARG A 613 -19.40 32.62 -4.16
N VAL A 614 -18.16 32.42 -4.61
CA VAL A 614 -17.14 31.64 -3.90
C VAL A 614 -15.81 32.38 -3.90
N ASP A 615 -15.16 32.41 -2.74
CA ASP A 615 -13.83 33.00 -2.53
C ASP A 615 -12.89 31.91 -1.94
N TYR A 616 -11.62 31.94 -2.39
CA TYR A 616 -10.56 31.08 -1.89
C TYR A 616 -9.39 31.94 -1.41
N PHE A 617 -8.92 31.72 -0.21
CA PHE A 617 -7.80 32.49 0.34
C PHE A 617 -7.14 31.77 1.53
N LYS A 618 -5.89 32.09 1.77
CA LYS A 618 -5.19 31.73 3.00
C LYS A 618 -5.65 32.64 4.13
N SER A 619 -5.88 32.09 5.31
CA SER A 619 -6.44 32.81 6.46
C SER A 619 -5.72 32.51 7.76
N ILE A 620 -6.09 33.26 8.79
CA ILE A 620 -5.82 32.95 10.19
C ILE A 620 -7.17 32.87 10.90
N ILE A 621 -7.38 31.76 11.60
CA ILE A 621 -8.60 31.53 12.37
C ILE A 621 -8.28 31.30 13.85
N ARG A 622 -9.29 31.51 14.69
CA ARG A 622 -9.31 31.07 16.09
C ARG A 622 -10.62 30.32 16.31
N SER A 623 -10.58 29.00 16.30
CA SER A 623 -11.77 28.21 16.61
C SER A 623 -12.28 28.55 18.00
N LYS A 624 -13.58 28.74 18.12
CA LYS A 624 -14.21 29.10 19.42
C LYS A 624 -14.47 27.87 20.24
N GLU A 625 -14.79 26.72 19.60
CA GLU A 625 -15.13 25.48 20.27
C GLU A 625 -14.90 24.28 19.34
N ALA A 626 -14.63 23.12 19.94
CA ALA A 626 -14.54 21.84 19.22
C ALA A 626 -15.58 20.88 19.80
N PHE A 627 -16.46 20.36 18.97
CA PHE A 627 -17.54 19.48 19.36
C PHE A 627 -17.33 18.06 18.86
N ALA A 628 -17.72 17.07 19.66
CA ALA A 628 -18.06 15.76 19.10
C ALA A 628 -19.41 15.82 18.37
N TYR A 629 -19.65 14.92 17.40
CA TYR A 629 -20.88 14.90 16.61
C TYR A 629 -22.15 14.89 17.48
N GLU A 630 -22.18 14.08 18.52
CA GLU A 630 -23.31 13.97 19.43
C GLU A 630 -23.50 15.26 20.27
N GLN A 631 -22.40 15.89 20.68
CA GLN A 631 -22.44 17.17 21.41
C GLN A 631 -22.99 18.29 20.53
N ALA A 632 -22.51 18.37 19.28
CA ALA A 632 -23.02 19.33 18.32
C ALA A 632 -24.52 19.13 18.03
N GLN A 633 -24.95 17.87 17.91
CA GLN A 633 -26.36 17.52 17.69
C GLN A 633 -27.23 17.98 18.87
N LEU A 634 -26.83 17.58 20.07
CA LEU A 634 -27.56 17.97 21.29
C LEU A 634 -27.67 19.50 21.45
N ARG A 635 -26.61 20.24 21.14
CA ARG A 635 -26.60 21.70 21.20
C ARG A 635 -27.51 22.34 20.17
N MET A 636 -27.55 21.82 18.95
CA MET A 636 -28.43 22.31 17.89
C MET A 636 -29.90 22.02 18.20
N ASP A 637 -30.18 20.87 18.83
CA ASP A 637 -31.54 20.43 19.15
C ASP A 637 -32.13 21.12 20.39
N ASP A 638 -31.27 21.69 21.26
CA ASP A 638 -31.69 22.39 22.48
C ASP A 638 -32.21 23.81 22.17
N PRO A 639 -33.51 24.10 22.28
CA PRO A 639 -34.05 25.42 22.01
C PRO A 639 -33.56 26.51 22.95
N SER A 640 -33.01 26.15 24.12
CA SER A 640 -32.50 27.12 25.12
C SER A 640 -31.16 27.73 24.70
N GLN A 641 -30.44 27.07 23.80
CA GLN A 641 -29.15 27.55 23.26
C GLN A 641 -29.41 28.56 22.14
N GLN A 642 -29.29 29.86 22.47
CA GLN A 642 -29.58 30.96 21.56
C GLN A 642 -28.34 31.82 21.23
N ASP A 643 -27.16 31.41 21.61
CA ASP A 643 -25.92 32.10 21.27
C ASP A 643 -25.66 32.07 19.74
N ASP A 644 -24.86 33.02 19.27
CA ASP A 644 -24.67 33.21 17.83
C ASP A 644 -23.88 32.07 17.15
N LEU A 645 -23.03 31.37 17.90
CA LEU A 645 -22.36 30.17 17.43
C LEU A 645 -23.37 29.04 17.13
N THR A 646 -24.30 28.79 18.06
CA THR A 646 -25.34 27.78 17.90
C THR A 646 -26.31 28.13 16.76
N LYS A 647 -26.64 29.44 16.60
CA LYS A 647 -27.41 29.90 15.43
C LYS A 647 -26.69 29.61 14.11
N GLY A 648 -25.38 29.87 14.06
CA GLY A 648 -24.52 29.51 12.91
C GLY A 648 -24.56 28.01 12.61
N MET A 649 -24.46 27.16 13.63
CA MET A 649 -24.56 25.71 13.46
C MET A 649 -25.92 25.26 12.92
N ARG A 650 -27.02 25.87 13.36
CA ARG A 650 -28.36 25.60 12.83
C ARG A 650 -28.53 26.05 11.38
N ILE A 651 -27.93 27.17 10.98
CA ILE A 651 -27.87 27.60 9.57
C ILE A 651 -27.15 26.54 8.75
N LEU A 652 -25.98 26.06 9.20
CA LEU A 652 -25.24 24.98 8.55
C LEU A 652 -26.10 23.72 8.41
N LEU A 653 -26.81 23.32 9.47
CA LEU A 653 -27.68 22.14 9.43
C LEU A 653 -28.81 22.31 8.40
N GLN A 654 -29.46 23.45 8.36
CA GLN A 654 -30.52 23.76 7.40
C GLN A 654 -30.01 23.67 5.96
N LEU A 655 -28.88 24.34 5.66
CA LEU A 655 -28.31 24.35 4.32
C LEU A 655 -27.78 22.97 3.89
N SER A 656 -27.18 22.23 4.82
CA SER A 656 -26.67 20.88 4.54
C SER A 656 -27.78 19.90 4.14
N LYS A 657 -28.98 20.00 4.76
CA LYS A 657 -30.14 19.19 4.37
C LYS A 657 -30.56 19.47 2.92
N LYS A 658 -30.53 20.73 2.52
CA LYS A 658 -30.83 21.11 1.12
C LYS A 658 -29.75 20.63 0.14
N LEU A 659 -28.48 20.77 0.50
CA LEU A 659 -27.35 20.25 -0.30
C LEU A 659 -27.46 18.75 -0.49
N LYS A 660 -27.72 18.01 0.58
CA LYS A 660 -27.92 16.55 0.54
C LYS A 660 -29.07 16.17 -0.38
N GLN A 661 -30.21 16.85 -0.27
CA GLN A 661 -31.38 16.58 -1.12
C GLN A 661 -31.05 16.81 -2.59
N LYS A 662 -30.40 17.91 -2.94
CA LYS A 662 -29.92 18.18 -4.32
C LYS A 662 -29.02 17.08 -4.86
N ARG A 663 -28.11 16.59 -4.02
CA ARG A 663 -27.18 15.53 -4.39
C ARG A 663 -27.90 14.21 -4.63
N LEU A 664 -28.84 13.83 -3.76
CA LEU A 664 -29.68 12.64 -3.93
C LEU A 664 -30.56 12.74 -5.18
N ASP A 665 -31.17 13.90 -5.44
CA ASP A 665 -31.96 14.16 -6.64
C ASP A 665 -31.13 14.04 -7.92
N ALA A 666 -29.86 14.42 -7.86
CA ALA A 666 -28.88 14.22 -8.94
C ALA A 666 -28.44 12.76 -9.13
N GLY A 667 -28.83 11.85 -8.22
CA GLY A 667 -28.52 10.42 -8.30
C GLY A 667 -27.29 9.98 -7.52
N ALA A 668 -26.92 10.70 -6.47
CA ALA A 668 -25.92 10.22 -5.54
C ALA A 668 -26.37 8.94 -4.85
N LEU A 669 -25.44 7.99 -4.71
CA LEU A 669 -25.72 6.69 -4.12
C LEU A 669 -25.63 6.76 -2.59
N ASN A 670 -26.65 6.24 -1.93
CA ASN A 670 -26.59 5.94 -0.52
C ASN A 670 -26.16 4.48 -0.35
N LEU A 671 -24.85 4.25 -0.30
CA LEU A 671 -24.25 2.93 -0.12
C LEU A 671 -24.09 2.64 1.38
N ALA A 672 -24.03 1.36 1.74
CA ALA A 672 -23.86 0.91 3.11
C ALA A 672 -22.58 0.08 3.24
N SER A 673 -21.95 0.15 4.41
CA SER A 673 -20.91 -0.76 4.84
C SER A 673 -21.17 -1.20 6.28
N PRO A 674 -20.77 -2.41 6.69
CA PRO A 674 -20.89 -2.83 8.08
C PRO A 674 -19.82 -2.11 8.92
N GLU A 675 -20.14 -0.89 9.39
CA GLU A 675 -19.24 -0.12 10.24
C GLU A 675 -19.51 -0.43 11.71
N VAL A 676 -18.50 -0.99 12.36
CA VAL A 676 -18.51 -1.26 13.80
C VAL A 676 -17.36 -0.52 14.49
N LYS A 677 -17.57 -0.20 15.75
CA LYS A 677 -16.57 0.38 16.63
C LYS A 677 -16.25 -0.61 17.73
N VAL A 678 -14.98 -0.91 17.91
CA VAL A 678 -14.50 -1.69 19.05
C VAL A 678 -14.11 -0.73 20.16
N HIS A 679 -14.73 -0.89 21.35
CA HIS A 679 -14.37 -0.13 22.53
C HIS A 679 -13.17 -0.78 23.22
N MET A 680 -12.15 0.02 23.49
CA MET A 680 -10.96 -0.40 24.22
C MET A 680 -11.09 0.01 25.68
N ASP A 681 -10.73 -0.87 26.60
CA ASP A 681 -10.61 -0.51 28.01
C ASP A 681 -9.49 0.52 28.20
N SER A 682 -9.77 1.58 28.94
CA SER A 682 -8.84 2.69 29.11
C SER A 682 -7.62 2.37 29.98
N GLU A 683 -7.71 1.35 30.82
CA GLU A 683 -6.65 0.98 31.78
C GLU A 683 -5.78 -0.15 31.21
N THR A 684 -6.41 -1.18 30.64
CA THR A 684 -5.71 -2.38 30.15
C THR A 684 -5.42 -2.33 28.65
N SER A 685 -6.08 -1.43 27.92
CA SER A 685 -6.06 -1.42 26.45
C SER A 685 -6.54 -2.73 25.81
N ASP A 686 -7.36 -3.48 26.55
CA ASP A 686 -8.01 -4.70 26.03
C ASP A 686 -9.32 -4.35 25.32
N PRO A 687 -9.70 -5.11 24.30
CA PRO A 687 -10.96 -4.89 23.62
C PRO A 687 -12.14 -5.33 24.48
N GLY A 688 -13.10 -4.42 24.71
CA GLY A 688 -14.29 -4.65 25.53
C GLY A 688 -15.50 -5.04 24.70
N GLU A 689 -16.21 -4.06 24.16
CA GLU A 689 -17.46 -4.26 23.42
C GLU A 689 -17.36 -3.82 21.95
N VAL A 690 -18.19 -4.43 21.11
CA VAL A 690 -18.36 -4.04 19.71
C VAL A 690 -19.73 -3.41 19.56
N GLU A 691 -19.76 -2.18 19.08
CA GLU A 691 -20.98 -1.44 18.78
C GLU A 691 -21.08 -1.10 17.29
N VAL A 692 -22.29 -1.08 16.77
CA VAL A 692 -22.59 -0.51 15.46
C VAL A 692 -22.55 1.01 15.56
N LYS A 693 -21.79 1.66 14.68
CA LYS A 693 -21.66 3.12 14.65
C LYS A 693 -23.01 3.79 14.38
N LYS A 694 -23.44 4.64 15.30
CA LYS A 694 -24.65 5.46 15.13
C LYS A 694 -24.28 6.79 14.46
N LEU A 695 -24.98 7.15 13.40
CA LEU A 695 -24.82 8.42 12.71
C LEU A 695 -25.92 9.39 13.15
N VAL A 696 -25.55 10.64 13.43
CA VAL A 696 -26.47 11.74 13.73
C VAL A 696 -26.46 12.75 12.59
N GLU A 697 -27.42 13.69 12.55
CA GLU A 697 -27.50 14.71 11.48
C GLU A 697 -26.24 15.58 11.38
N ALA A 698 -25.56 15.80 12.49
CA ALA A 698 -24.29 16.53 12.53
C ALA A 698 -23.19 15.88 11.66
N ASN A 699 -23.17 14.54 11.53
CA ASN A 699 -22.25 13.85 10.61
C ASN A 699 -22.55 14.25 9.15
N SER A 700 -23.82 14.25 8.77
CA SER A 700 -24.24 14.64 7.44
C SER A 700 -23.99 16.14 7.15
N LEU A 701 -24.14 17.01 8.17
CA LEU A 701 -23.81 18.44 8.05
C LEU A 701 -22.36 18.63 7.62
N VAL A 702 -21.43 18.06 8.34
CA VAL A 702 -19.99 18.18 8.03
C VAL A 702 -19.68 17.57 6.66
N GLU A 703 -20.19 16.36 6.39
CA GLU A 703 -20.00 15.67 5.11
C GLU A 703 -20.41 16.56 3.92
N GLU A 704 -21.59 17.18 3.93
CA GLU A 704 -22.07 17.95 2.77
C GLU A 704 -21.20 19.20 2.50
N PHE A 705 -20.72 19.90 3.53
CA PHE A 705 -19.83 21.03 3.32
C PHE A 705 -18.42 20.61 2.92
N MET A 706 -17.93 19.48 3.38
CA MET A 706 -16.66 18.91 2.91
C MET A 706 -16.74 18.50 1.43
N LEU A 707 -17.84 17.87 1.03
CA LEU A 707 -18.12 17.56 -0.38
C LEU A 707 -18.17 18.82 -1.24
N LEU A 708 -18.88 19.86 -0.77
CA LEU A 708 -18.99 21.11 -1.49
C LEU A 708 -17.63 21.82 -1.65
N ALA A 709 -16.80 21.85 -0.61
CA ALA A 709 -15.46 22.38 -0.66
C ALA A 709 -14.59 21.63 -1.67
N ASN A 710 -14.62 20.31 -1.63
CA ASN A 710 -13.86 19.47 -2.54
C ASN A 710 -14.27 19.69 -4.00
N ILE A 711 -15.58 19.82 -4.29
CA ILE A 711 -16.09 20.10 -5.63
C ILE A 711 -15.67 21.51 -6.11
N SER A 712 -15.82 22.52 -5.24
CA SER A 712 -15.48 23.90 -5.58
C SER A 712 -13.98 24.06 -5.88
N VAL A 713 -13.13 23.42 -5.07
CA VAL A 713 -11.67 23.43 -5.27
C VAL A 713 -11.27 22.64 -6.52
N ALA A 714 -11.92 21.48 -6.77
CA ALA A 714 -11.65 20.70 -7.99
C ALA A 714 -11.85 21.50 -9.26
N LYS A 715 -12.95 22.27 -9.34
CA LYS A 715 -13.24 23.17 -10.46
C LYS A 715 -12.13 24.22 -10.60
N LYS A 716 -11.80 24.90 -9.51
CA LYS A 716 -10.80 25.98 -9.51
C LYS A 716 -9.41 25.52 -9.94
N ILE A 717 -8.93 24.38 -9.43
CA ILE A 717 -7.59 23.87 -9.81
C ILE A 717 -7.56 23.30 -11.23
N TYR A 718 -8.66 22.74 -11.70
CA TYR A 718 -8.76 22.25 -13.07
C TYR A 718 -8.76 23.39 -14.10
N ASP A 719 -9.48 24.47 -13.83
CA ASP A 719 -9.53 25.65 -14.70
C ASP A 719 -8.12 26.23 -14.93
N GLU A 720 -7.26 26.23 -13.89
CA GLU A 720 -5.89 26.78 -13.98
C GLU A 720 -4.85 25.73 -14.47
N PHE A 721 -5.05 24.45 -14.10
CA PHE A 721 -4.06 23.40 -14.36
C PHE A 721 -4.68 22.17 -15.06
N PRO A 722 -5.25 22.29 -16.26
CA PRO A 722 -6.02 21.21 -16.89
C PRO A 722 -5.21 19.94 -17.23
N GLN A 723 -3.87 20.00 -17.17
CA GLN A 723 -3.00 18.86 -17.45
C GLN A 723 -2.52 18.12 -16.19
N VAL A 724 -2.44 18.81 -15.05
CA VAL A 724 -1.80 18.28 -13.84
C VAL A 724 -2.68 18.42 -12.59
N ALA A 725 -3.90 18.95 -12.70
CA ALA A 725 -4.81 19.02 -11.57
C ALA A 725 -4.99 17.65 -10.94
N MET A 726 -4.82 17.56 -9.61
CA MET A 726 -5.02 16.37 -8.82
C MET A 726 -6.50 16.19 -8.54
N LEU A 727 -7.10 15.21 -9.16
CA LEU A 727 -8.53 14.93 -9.08
C LEU A 727 -8.79 13.51 -8.58
N ARG A 728 -10.06 13.24 -8.25
CA ARG A 728 -10.54 11.93 -7.85
C ARG A 728 -11.78 11.56 -8.65
N ARG A 729 -11.78 10.38 -9.26
CA ARG A 729 -12.89 9.87 -10.05
C ARG A 729 -13.42 8.57 -9.47
N HIS A 730 -14.66 8.28 -9.79
CA HIS A 730 -15.29 6.99 -9.52
C HIS A 730 -16.01 6.54 -10.80
N ALA A 731 -15.40 5.60 -11.49
CA ALA A 731 -15.95 5.11 -12.75
C ALA A 731 -17.28 4.39 -12.52
N PRO A 732 -18.24 4.46 -13.47
CA PRO A 732 -19.44 3.65 -13.40
C PRO A 732 -19.07 2.16 -13.38
N PRO A 733 -19.78 1.34 -12.60
CA PRO A 733 -19.49 -0.09 -12.54
C PRO A 733 -19.86 -0.76 -13.87
N PRO A 734 -19.00 -1.68 -14.39
CA PRO A 734 -19.41 -2.54 -15.49
C PRO A 734 -20.67 -3.34 -15.14
N ALA A 735 -21.60 -3.49 -16.08
CA ALA A 735 -22.81 -4.27 -15.87
C ALA A 735 -22.50 -5.71 -15.41
N THR A 736 -21.41 -6.28 -15.91
CA THR A 736 -20.92 -7.62 -15.54
C THR A 736 -20.66 -7.82 -14.05
N ASN A 737 -20.27 -6.75 -13.31
CA ASN A 737 -20.06 -6.83 -11.87
C ASN A 737 -21.36 -7.09 -11.09
N PHE A 738 -22.49 -6.64 -11.64
CA PHE A 738 -23.82 -6.77 -11.02
C PHE A 738 -24.62 -7.96 -11.53
N GLU A 739 -24.17 -8.67 -12.59
CA GLU A 739 -24.92 -9.78 -13.20
C GLU A 739 -25.33 -10.82 -12.15
N VAL A 740 -24.36 -11.25 -11.31
CA VAL A 740 -24.62 -12.27 -10.28
C VAL A 740 -25.58 -11.75 -9.21
N LEU A 741 -25.37 -10.51 -8.72
CA LEU A 741 -26.23 -9.92 -7.70
C LEU A 741 -27.66 -9.74 -8.23
N ASN A 742 -27.81 -9.29 -9.46
CA ASN A 742 -29.11 -9.08 -10.09
C ASN A 742 -29.84 -10.41 -10.36
N ASP A 743 -29.09 -11.46 -10.73
CA ASP A 743 -29.64 -12.81 -10.88
C ASP A 743 -30.12 -13.38 -9.54
N MET A 744 -29.32 -13.25 -8.49
CA MET A 744 -29.70 -13.62 -7.12
C MET A 744 -30.98 -12.93 -6.67
N LEU A 745 -31.11 -11.62 -6.90
CA LEU A 745 -32.30 -10.83 -6.55
C LEU A 745 -33.52 -11.30 -7.31
N ARG A 746 -33.39 -11.51 -8.63
CA ARG A 746 -34.49 -11.96 -9.49
C ARG A 746 -34.98 -13.33 -9.05
N VAL A 747 -34.07 -14.28 -8.84
CA VAL A 747 -34.41 -15.66 -8.51
C VAL A 747 -34.98 -15.81 -7.10
N ARG A 748 -34.39 -15.09 -6.13
CA ARG A 748 -34.74 -15.26 -4.70
C ARG A 748 -35.85 -14.33 -4.22
N LYS A 749 -35.96 -13.12 -4.79
CA LYS A 749 -36.87 -12.09 -4.30
C LYS A 749 -37.77 -11.52 -5.39
N GLY A 750 -37.60 -11.90 -6.65
CA GLY A 750 -38.37 -11.34 -7.77
C GLY A 750 -38.08 -9.85 -8.03
N MET A 751 -36.95 -9.35 -7.55
CA MET A 751 -36.53 -7.94 -7.64
C MET A 751 -35.39 -7.78 -8.64
N SER A 752 -35.15 -6.54 -9.10
CA SER A 752 -34.03 -6.21 -9.98
C SER A 752 -33.52 -4.79 -9.74
N ILE A 753 -32.25 -4.57 -10.01
CA ILE A 753 -31.60 -3.27 -9.99
C ILE A 753 -31.23 -2.82 -11.39
N SER A 754 -31.39 -1.50 -11.65
CA SER A 754 -31.03 -0.88 -12.94
C SER A 754 -29.65 -0.21 -12.86
N LEU A 755 -28.85 -0.38 -13.91
CA LEU A 755 -27.50 0.18 -14.04
C LEU A 755 -27.41 1.24 -15.15
N GLU A 756 -28.53 1.71 -15.68
CA GLU A 756 -28.56 2.70 -16.77
C GLU A 756 -27.91 4.03 -16.37
N SER A 757 -28.07 4.41 -15.11
CA SER A 757 -27.43 5.61 -14.54
C SER A 757 -27.29 5.47 -13.01
N SER A 758 -26.50 6.36 -12.39
CA SER A 758 -26.42 6.40 -10.91
C SER A 758 -27.79 6.67 -10.28
N LYS A 759 -28.61 7.51 -10.90
CA LYS A 759 -29.99 7.78 -10.43
C LYS A 759 -30.86 6.53 -10.53
N ALA A 760 -30.82 5.83 -11.67
CA ALA A 760 -31.60 4.59 -11.86
C ALA A 760 -31.17 3.51 -10.85
N LEU A 761 -29.86 3.40 -10.56
CA LEU A 761 -29.35 2.49 -9.55
C LEU A 761 -29.84 2.90 -8.14
N ALA A 762 -29.73 4.17 -7.77
CA ALA A 762 -30.23 4.67 -6.48
C ALA A 762 -31.72 4.37 -6.28
N ASP A 763 -32.57 4.75 -7.25
CA ASP A 763 -34.03 4.57 -7.19
C ASP A 763 -34.41 3.08 -7.18
N SER A 764 -33.68 2.22 -7.88
CA SER A 764 -33.90 0.78 -7.86
C SER A 764 -33.53 0.13 -6.54
N LEU A 765 -32.40 0.55 -5.93
CA LEU A 765 -32.02 0.11 -4.60
C LEU A 765 -33.04 0.55 -3.53
N ASP A 766 -33.57 1.77 -3.63
CA ASP A 766 -34.63 2.28 -2.72
C ASP A 766 -35.92 1.46 -2.80
N ARG A 767 -36.27 0.93 -3.96
CA ARG A 767 -37.46 0.08 -4.15
C ARG A 767 -37.27 -1.37 -3.68
N CYS A 768 -36.03 -1.83 -3.48
CA CYS A 768 -35.75 -3.20 -3.03
C CYS A 768 -35.88 -3.30 -1.51
N GLU A 769 -37.11 -3.37 -1.03
CA GLU A 769 -37.45 -3.57 0.38
C GLU A 769 -38.16 -4.89 0.60
N ASP A 770 -37.89 -5.58 1.70
CA ASP A 770 -38.59 -6.76 2.16
C ASP A 770 -39.32 -6.42 3.46
N PRO A 771 -40.71 -6.39 3.44
CA PRO A 771 -41.48 -6.06 4.63
C PRO A 771 -41.26 -7.00 5.81
N GLN A 772 -40.78 -8.23 5.56
CA GLN A 772 -40.52 -9.24 6.59
C GLN A 772 -39.10 -9.15 7.16
N ASP A 773 -38.20 -8.42 6.47
CA ASP A 773 -36.80 -8.25 6.89
C ASP A 773 -36.34 -6.80 6.71
N PRO A 774 -36.43 -5.96 7.75
CA PRO A 774 -35.98 -4.56 7.69
C PRO A 774 -34.50 -4.38 7.35
N TYR A 775 -33.65 -5.38 7.60
CA TYR A 775 -32.20 -5.31 7.31
C TYR A 775 -31.87 -5.63 5.84
N PHE A 776 -32.82 -6.25 5.10
CA PHE A 776 -32.58 -6.72 3.73
C PHE A 776 -32.07 -5.59 2.81
N ASN A 777 -32.63 -4.40 2.85
CA ASN A 777 -32.19 -3.28 2.03
C ASN A 777 -30.77 -2.85 2.38
N THR A 778 -30.40 -2.84 3.66
CA THR A 778 -29.03 -2.57 4.11
C THR A 778 -28.07 -3.65 3.61
N LEU A 779 -28.44 -4.92 3.72
CA LEU A 779 -27.67 -6.04 3.18
C LEU A 779 -27.44 -5.90 1.69
N LEU A 780 -28.49 -5.59 0.94
CA LEU A 780 -28.40 -5.38 -0.51
C LEU A 780 -27.45 -4.24 -0.86
N ARG A 781 -27.48 -3.12 -0.12
CA ARG A 781 -26.56 -1.98 -0.32
C ARG A 781 -25.12 -2.36 -0.02
N ILE A 782 -24.88 -3.19 1.00
CA ILE A 782 -23.54 -3.74 1.31
C ILE A 782 -23.05 -4.59 0.13
N MET A 783 -23.89 -5.47 -0.41
CA MET A 783 -23.53 -6.31 -1.55
C MET A 783 -23.34 -5.50 -2.83
N ALA A 784 -24.19 -4.50 -3.09
CA ALA A 784 -24.06 -3.58 -4.22
C ALA A 784 -22.75 -2.76 -4.15
N THR A 785 -22.34 -2.33 -2.94
CA THR A 785 -21.07 -1.62 -2.73
C THR A 785 -19.87 -2.45 -3.19
N ARG A 786 -19.92 -3.78 -3.04
CA ARG A 786 -18.85 -4.69 -3.50
C ARG A 786 -18.78 -4.84 -5.01
N CYS A 787 -19.88 -4.61 -5.70
CA CYS A 787 -19.95 -4.64 -7.16
C CYS A 787 -19.45 -3.34 -7.79
N MET A 788 -19.28 -2.26 -6.98
CA MET A 788 -18.81 -0.96 -7.45
C MET A 788 -17.30 -0.99 -7.76
N MET A 789 -16.90 -0.10 -8.65
CA MET A 789 -15.47 0.19 -8.85
C MET A 789 -14.92 0.96 -7.66
N ALA A 790 -13.63 0.86 -7.41
CA ALA A 790 -12.97 1.71 -6.41
C ALA A 790 -12.76 3.11 -6.99
N ALA A 791 -13.00 4.15 -6.18
CA ALA A 791 -12.63 5.51 -6.55
C ALA A 791 -11.09 5.66 -6.53
N GLU A 792 -10.55 6.39 -7.50
CA GLU A 792 -9.11 6.57 -7.69
C GLU A 792 -8.72 8.02 -7.89
N TYR A 793 -7.52 8.37 -7.43
CA TYR A 793 -6.90 9.65 -7.76
C TYR A 793 -6.26 9.57 -9.14
N PHE A 794 -6.23 10.70 -9.85
CA PHE A 794 -5.63 10.81 -11.17
C PHE A 794 -5.15 12.24 -11.45
N SER A 795 -4.25 12.39 -12.40
CA SER A 795 -3.87 13.68 -12.96
C SER A 795 -4.79 13.98 -14.16
N ALA A 796 -5.36 15.18 -14.20
CA ALA A 796 -6.42 15.54 -15.15
C ALA A 796 -6.04 15.29 -16.63
N GLY A 797 -4.78 15.46 -17.00
CA GLY A 797 -4.32 15.20 -18.38
C GLY A 797 -4.28 13.72 -18.81
N ASN A 798 -4.71 12.77 -17.97
CA ASN A 798 -4.74 11.34 -18.29
C ASN A 798 -6.07 10.86 -18.88
N TYR A 799 -7.15 11.63 -18.69
CA TYR A 799 -8.51 11.27 -19.10
C TYR A 799 -9.19 12.43 -19.83
N GLY A 800 -10.25 12.14 -20.54
CA GLY A 800 -11.18 13.14 -21.03
C GLY A 800 -12.08 13.68 -19.91
N TYR A 801 -12.62 14.90 -20.06
CA TYR A 801 -13.46 15.52 -19.04
C TYR A 801 -14.68 14.66 -18.65
N GLU A 802 -15.25 13.93 -19.60
CA GLU A 802 -16.39 13.01 -19.38
C GLU A 802 -16.05 11.87 -18.42
N ASP A 803 -14.77 11.48 -18.35
CA ASP A 803 -14.26 10.43 -17.47
C ASP A 803 -13.95 10.90 -16.04
N PHE A 804 -14.06 12.21 -15.75
CA PHE A 804 -13.77 12.78 -14.43
C PHE A 804 -14.83 12.48 -13.40
N ARG A 805 -16.02 12.11 -13.87
CA ARG A 805 -17.20 11.93 -13.04
C ARG A 805 -16.95 11.01 -11.85
N HIS A 806 -17.46 11.44 -10.70
CA HIS A 806 -17.55 10.60 -9.51
C HIS A 806 -18.95 9.98 -9.43
N TYR A 807 -19.09 8.76 -9.93
CA TYR A 807 -20.38 8.07 -10.09
C TYR A 807 -21.17 8.01 -8.78
N GLY A 808 -20.56 7.58 -7.67
CA GLY A 808 -21.23 7.45 -6.38
C GLY A 808 -21.71 8.77 -5.77
N LEU A 809 -21.04 9.89 -6.06
CA LEU A 809 -21.41 11.23 -5.58
C LEU A 809 -22.28 12.01 -6.56
N ALA A 810 -22.50 11.48 -7.76
CA ALA A 810 -23.22 12.13 -8.86
C ALA A 810 -22.66 13.54 -9.20
N THR A 811 -21.34 13.73 -9.10
CA THR A 811 -20.66 14.99 -9.46
C THR A 811 -19.76 14.81 -10.66
N GLU A 812 -19.67 15.85 -11.50
CA GLU A 812 -18.87 15.83 -12.73
C GLU A 812 -17.36 15.88 -12.46
N ILE A 813 -16.96 16.59 -11.40
CA ILE A 813 -15.56 16.77 -11.02
C ILE A 813 -15.44 16.72 -9.50
N TYR A 814 -14.37 16.12 -9.01
CA TYR A 814 -14.15 15.96 -7.58
C TYR A 814 -12.66 15.87 -7.25
N THR A 815 -12.28 16.34 -6.08
CA THR A 815 -10.95 16.13 -5.50
C THR A 815 -11.05 16.00 -3.99
N HIS A 816 -9.92 15.81 -3.33
CA HIS A 816 -9.81 15.92 -1.88
C HIS A 816 -8.96 17.13 -1.50
N PHE A 817 -9.52 18.01 -0.69
CA PHE A 817 -8.91 19.23 -0.18
C PHE A 817 -8.97 19.33 1.34
N THR A 818 -9.91 18.66 1.96
CA THR A 818 -10.41 18.92 3.32
C THR A 818 -9.65 18.20 4.44
N SER A 819 -8.62 17.41 4.14
CA SER A 819 -7.88 16.67 5.18
C SER A 819 -6.38 16.55 4.89
N PRO A 820 -5.62 17.65 4.82
CA PRO A 820 -4.19 17.64 4.47
C PRO A 820 -3.28 17.12 5.57
N ILE A 821 -3.74 17.03 6.83
CA ILE A 821 -2.96 16.43 7.92
C ILE A 821 -2.77 14.93 7.67
N ARG A 822 -3.78 14.27 7.09
CA ARG A 822 -3.82 12.81 6.97
C ARG A 822 -3.86 12.28 5.53
N ARG A 823 -3.90 13.13 4.50
CA ARG A 823 -3.88 12.74 3.08
C ARG A 823 -2.92 13.61 2.28
N TYR A 824 -1.94 13.01 1.64
CA TYR A 824 -0.97 13.75 0.82
C TYR A 824 -1.59 14.33 -0.46
N CYS A 825 -2.64 13.71 -1.00
CA CYS A 825 -3.41 14.29 -2.10
C CYS A 825 -3.84 15.72 -1.78
N ASP A 826 -4.38 15.94 -0.59
CA ASP A 826 -4.87 17.23 -0.13
C ASP A 826 -3.74 18.25 -0.02
N VAL A 827 -2.55 17.83 0.42
CA VAL A 827 -1.34 18.70 0.43
C VAL A 827 -1.00 19.18 -0.99
N VAL A 828 -1.03 18.28 -1.98
CA VAL A 828 -0.80 18.63 -3.39
C VAL A 828 -1.88 19.58 -3.90
N VAL A 829 -3.15 19.32 -3.60
CA VAL A 829 -4.30 20.17 -3.99
C VAL A 829 -4.20 21.53 -3.34
N HIS A 830 -3.79 21.65 -2.08
CA HIS A 830 -3.54 22.95 -1.42
C HIS A 830 -2.48 23.78 -2.17
N ARG A 831 -1.41 23.15 -2.63
CA ARG A 831 -0.36 23.83 -3.41
C ARG A 831 -0.89 24.27 -4.77
N GLN A 832 -1.69 23.45 -5.43
CA GLN A 832 -2.33 23.79 -6.71
C GLN A 832 -3.33 24.94 -6.52
N LEU A 833 -4.14 24.91 -5.46
CA LEU A 833 -5.09 25.97 -5.16
C LEU A 833 -4.37 27.27 -4.79
N ALA A 834 -3.29 27.23 -3.99
CA ALA A 834 -2.50 28.41 -3.67
C ALA A 834 -1.92 29.07 -4.92
N ALA A 835 -1.46 28.26 -5.87
CA ALA A 835 -0.99 28.78 -7.16
C ALA A 835 -2.15 29.33 -8.02
N ALA A 836 -3.31 28.68 -8.02
CA ALA A 836 -4.49 29.09 -8.79
C ALA A 836 -5.08 30.44 -8.32
N ILE A 837 -4.88 30.79 -7.05
CA ILE A 837 -5.30 32.08 -6.49
C ILE A 837 -4.17 33.14 -6.51
N GLY A 838 -3.00 32.80 -7.05
CA GLY A 838 -1.86 33.74 -7.15
C GLY A 838 -1.09 33.95 -5.84
N TYR A 839 -1.31 33.13 -4.82
CA TYR A 839 -0.63 33.24 -3.53
C TYR A 839 0.86 32.85 -3.62
N GLU A 840 1.17 31.78 -4.34
CA GLU A 840 2.54 31.32 -4.61
C GLU A 840 2.61 30.59 -5.97
N PRO A 841 3.76 30.57 -6.65
CA PRO A 841 3.87 29.85 -7.92
C PRO A 841 3.86 28.34 -7.69
N LEU A 842 3.21 27.60 -8.59
CA LEU A 842 3.21 26.14 -8.53
C LEU A 842 4.63 25.59 -8.70
N HIS A 843 5.05 24.75 -7.77
CA HIS A 843 6.38 24.18 -7.76
C HIS A 843 6.62 23.27 -9.01
N PRO A 844 7.82 23.25 -9.61
CA PRO A 844 8.11 22.46 -10.81
C PRO A 844 7.79 20.97 -10.70
N LEU A 845 7.90 20.36 -9.52
CA LEU A 845 7.52 18.97 -9.29
C LEU A 845 6.04 18.68 -9.58
N HIS A 846 5.17 19.65 -9.35
CA HIS A 846 3.72 19.54 -9.57
C HIS A 846 3.26 20.04 -10.95
N ARG A 847 4.17 20.58 -11.76
CA ARG A 847 3.94 20.94 -13.17
C ARG A 847 4.30 19.78 -14.12
N ASP A 848 5.13 18.87 -13.69
CA ASP A 848 5.60 17.71 -14.47
C ASP A 848 4.58 16.57 -14.39
N LYS A 849 3.87 16.32 -15.50
CA LYS A 849 2.86 15.26 -15.58
C LYS A 849 3.40 13.90 -15.20
N ALA A 850 4.61 13.52 -15.65
CA ALA A 850 5.17 12.20 -15.37
C ALA A 850 5.47 12.01 -13.87
N LYS A 851 5.92 13.07 -13.18
CA LYS A 851 6.13 13.05 -11.73
C LYS A 851 4.80 12.99 -10.98
N MET A 852 3.80 13.76 -11.44
CA MET A 852 2.45 13.70 -10.88
C MET A 852 1.85 12.31 -11.00
N ASP A 853 2.01 11.62 -12.13
CA ASP A 853 1.53 10.25 -12.31
C ASP A 853 2.17 9.25 -11.33
N LEU A 854 3.45 9.43 -11.01
CA LEU A 854 4.12 8.60 -9.99
C LEU A 854 3.57 8.86 -8.59
N VAL A 855 3.33 10.13 -8.24
CA VAL A 855 2.72 10.51 -6.96
C VAL A 855 1.32 9.93 -6.85
N VAL A 856 0.49 10.06 -7.89
CA VAL A 856 -0.87 9.51 -7.96
C VAL A 856 -0.88 7.99 -7.75
N LYS A 857 0.01 7.25 -8.44
CA LYS A 857 0.11 5.79 -8.28
C LYS A 857 0.43 5.38 -6.85
N ASN A 858 1.35 6.11 -6.20
CA ASN A 858 1.70 5.84 -4.81
C ASN A 858 0.51 6.15 -3.88
N ILE A 859 -0.15 7.29 -4.04
CA ILE A 859 -1.32 7.66 -3.23
C ILE A 859 -2.42 6.58 -3.33
N ASN A 860 -2.77 6.15 -4.54
CA ASN A 860 -3.78 5.12 -4.75
C ASN A 860 -3.40 3.79 -4.08
N LYS A 861 -2.13 3.38 -4.19
CA LYS A 861 -1.63 2.16 -3.54
C LYS A 861 -1.73 2.28 -2.01
N ARG A 862 -1.20 3.36 -1.43
CA ARG A 862 -1.15 3.56 0.02
C ARG A 862 -2.55 3.72 0.62
N HIS A 863 -3.44 4.43 -0.06
CA HIS A 863 -4.83 4.58 0.37
C HIS A 863 -5.57 3.24 0.45
N ARG A 864 -5.41 2.39 -0.58
CA ARG A 864 -5.98 1.03 -0.58
C ARG A 864 -5.41 0.17 0.56
N ASN A 865 -4.11 0.21 0.75
CA ASN A 865 -3.42 -0.54 1.80
C ASN A 865 -3.90 -0.10 3.19
N ALA A 866 -4.06 1.21 3.41
CA ALA A 866 -4.59 1.76 4.65
C ALA A 866 -6.01 1.28 4.96
N GLN A 867 -6.88 1.21 3.95
CA GLN A 867 -8.24 0.68 4.10
C GLN A 867 -8.23 -0.80 4.49
N PHE A 868 -7.38 -1.60 3.85
CA PHE A 868 -7.26 -3.02 4.19
C PHE A 868 -6.67 -3.23 5.58
N ALA A 869 -5.65 -2.46 5.96
CA ALA A 869 -5.07 -2.52 7.31
C ALA A 869 -6.11 -2.16 8.38
N GLY A 870 -6.92 -1.11 8.17
CA GLY A 870 -8.00 -0.74 9.08
C GLY A 870 -9.05 -1.84 9.25
N ARG A 871 -9.48 -2.47 8.15
CA ARG A 871 -10.42 -3.61 8.21
C ARG A 871 -9.85 -4.81 8.93
N ALA A 872 -8.59 -5.16 8.62
CA ALA A 872 -7.91 -6.28 9.27
C ALA A 872 -7.71 -6.05 10.77
N SER A 873 -7.48 -4.79 11.19
CA SER A 873 -7.41 -4.41 12.60
C SER A 873 -8.74 -4.63 13.30
N ILE A 874 -9.85 -4.22 12.68
CA ILE A 874 -11.20 -4.46 13.24
C ILE A 874 -11.45 -5.97 13.37
N GLU A 875 -11.18 -6.75 12.33
CA GLU A 875 -11.36 -8.21 12.34
C GLU A 875 -10.55 -8.87 13.46
N TYR A 876 -9.29 -8.47 13.63
CA TYR A 876 -8.43 -8.95 14.71
C TYR A 876 -9.03 -8.67 16.10
N TYR A 877 -9.41 -7.42 16.36
CA TYR A 877 -9.96 -7.05 17.67
C TYR A 877 -11.33 -7.65 17.94
N VAL A 878 -12.19 -7.78 16.95
CA VAL A 878 -13.46 -8.51 17.07
C VAL A 878 -13.19 -9.96 17.44
N GLY A 879 -12.20 -10.61 16.81
CA GLY A 879 -11.76 -11.97 17.18
C GLY A 879 -11.27 -12.06 18.65
N GLN A 880 -10.60 -11.01 19.16
CA GLN A 880 -10.16 -10.96 20.56
C GLN A 880 -11.33 -10.77 21.55
N VAL A 881 -12.29 -9.88 21.23
CA VAL A 881 -13.52 -9.71 22.04
C VAL A 881 -14.27 -11.02 22.21
N MET A 882 -14.28 -11.84 21.16
CA MET A 882 -14.98 -13.13 21.13
C MET A 882 -14.19 -14.26 21.81
N LYS A 883 -12.96 -14.01 22.26
CA LYS A 883 -12.13 -15.01 22.95
C LYS A 883 -12.85 -15.43 24.24
N ASN A 884 -13.09 -16.73 24.39
CA ASN A 884 -13.79 -17.32 25.54
C ASN A 884 -15.28 -16.94 25.69
N THR A 885 -15.89 -16.33 24.67
CA THR A 885 -17.33 -16.07 24.65
C THR A 885 -17.99 -16.92 23.56
N GLN A 886 -19.14 -17.48 23.89
CA GLN A 886 -20.04 -18.11 22.91
C GLN A 886 -21.38 -17.42 23.00
N SER A 887 -21.80 -16.85 21.88
CA SER A 887 -23.07 -16.12 21.82
C SER A 887 -23.78 -16.41 20.50
N THR A 888 -25.11 -16.48 20.55
CA THR A 888 -25.93 -16.70 19.37
C THR A 888 -26.43 -15.39 18.84
N HIS A 889 -26.22 -15.16 17.56
CA HIS A 889 -26.61 -13.93 16.87
C HIS A 889 -27.28 -14.23 15.53
N GLU A 890 -28.00 -13.23 15.07
CA GLU A 890 -28.60 -13.23 13.75
C GLU A 890 -27.55 -12.93 12.69
N GLY A 891 -27.50 -13.75 11.65
CA GLY A 891 -26.62 -13.58 10.49
C GLY A 891 -27.40 -13.66 9.17
N TYR A 892 -26.77 -13.21 8.10
CA TYR A 892 -27.32 -13.21 6.75
C TYR A 892 -26.40 -13.92 5.79
N VAL A 893 -26.96 -14.83 5.02
CA VAL A 893 -26.21 -15.57 4.00
C VAL A 893 -25.96 -14.66 2.80
N ILE A 894 -24.69 -14.40 2.52
CA ILE A 894 -24.28 -13.50 1.43
C ILE A 894 -23.71 -14.26 0.23
N LYS A 895 -23.25 -15.50 0.44
CA LYS A 895 -22.77 -16.35 -0.64
C LYS A 895 -22.98 -17.83 -0.28
N VAL A 896 -23.26 -18.63 -1.29
CA VAL A 896 -23.45 -20.09 -1.15
C VAL A 896 -22.51 -20.80 -2.10
N PHE A 897 -21.84 -21.82 -1.60
CA PHE A 897 -20.96 -22.74 -2.34
C PHE A 897 -21.52 -24.17 -2.24
N SER A 898 -20.99 -25.08 -3.05
CA SER A 898 -21.39 -26.49 -2.99
C SER A 898 -21.00 -27.18 -1.67
N ASN A 899 -19.98 -26.69 -0.99
CA ASN A 899 -19.44 -27.25 0.25
C ASN A 899 -19.41 -26.25 1.43
N GLY A 900 -20.18 -25.14 1.35
CA GLY A 900 -20.24 -24.16 2.44
C GLY A 900 -21.03 -22.92 2.13
N ILE A 901 -21.15 -22.04 3.12
CA ILE A 901 -21.84 -20.77 3.03
C ILE A 901 -21.02 -19.65 3.66
N VAL A 902 -21.19 -18.43 3.20
CA VAL A 902 -20.61 -17.24 3.83
C VAL A 902 -21.72 -16.45 4.49
N VAL A 903 -21.57 -16.18 5.78
CA VAL A 903 -22.57 -15.48 6.60
C VAL A 903 -21.97 -14.17 7.11
N LEU A 904 -22.72 -13.08 6.96
CA LEU A 904 -22.44 -11.77 7.56
C LEU A 904 -23.21 -11.68 8.89
N VAL A 905 -22.52 -11.31 9.96
CA VAL A 905 -23.13 -11.00 11.27
C VAL A 905 -23.09 -9.48 11.46
N PRO A 906 -24.21 -8.77 11.30
CA PRO A 906 -24.24 -7.31 11.31
C PRO A 906 -23.73 -6.67 12.60
N LYS A 907 -24.03 -7.29 13.74
CA LYS A 907 -23.62 -6.81 15.08
C LYS A 907 -22.11 -6.60 15.18
N PHE A 908 -21.34 -7.45 14.55
CA PHE A 908 -19.86 -7.42 14.59
C PHE A 908 -19.23 -6.93 13.29
N GLY A 909 -20.02 -6.74 12.24
CA GLY A 909 -19.51 -6.40 10.91
C GLY A 909 -18.59 -7.46 10.31
N VAL A 910 -18.66 -8.70 10.78
CA VAL A 910 -17.76 -9.80 10.41
C VAL A 910 -18.48 -10.76 9.48
N GLU A 911 -17.71 -11.22 8.50
CA GLU A 911 -18.11 -12.28 7.59
C GLU A 911 -17.24 -13.51 7.87
N SER A 912 -17.88 -14.65 7.94
CA SER A 912 -17.16 -15.89 8.09
C SER A 912 -17.75 -16.99 7.23
N LEU A 913 -16.86 -17.87 6.83
CA LEU A 913 -17.19 -19.07 6.07
C LEU A 913 -17.60 -20.18 7.03
N ILE A 914 -18.74 -20.81 6.76
CA ILE A 914 -19.20 -22.01 7.42
C ILE A 914 -19.10 -23.15 6.41
N LYS A 915 -18.12 -24.05 6.61
CA LYS A 915 -17.97 -25.24 5.78
C LYS A 915 -19.00 -26.28 6.19
N LEU A 916 -19.49 -27.09 5.25
CA LEU A 916 -20.40 -28.18 5.53
C LEU A 916 -19.82 -29.19 6.53
N GLU A 917 -18.52 -29.48 6.43
CA GLU A 917 -17.80 -30.37 7.34
C GLU A 917 -17.89 -29.91 8.82
N SER A 918 -17.98 -28.62 9.07
CA SER A 918 -18.12 -28.07 10.42
C SER A 918 -19.52 -28.24 11.04
N LEU A 919 -20.50 -28.59 10.24
CA LEU A 919 -21.89 -28.82 10.69
C LEU A 919 -22.15 -30.26 11.19
N GLY A 920 -21.11 -31.09 11.24
CA GLY A 920 -21.17 -32.48 11.64
C GLY A 920 -21.25 -33.46 10.45
N ASP A 921 -21.57 -34.73 10.73
CA ASP A 921 -21.64 -35.73 9.66
C ASP A 921 -22.87 -35.52 8.76
N ILE A 922 -22.63 -34.99 7.60
CA ILE A 922 -23.62 -34.77 6.54
C ILE A 922 -23.67 -36.02 5.67
N ARG A 923 -24.88 -36.56 5.46
CA ARG A 923 -25.08 -37.72 4.59
C ARG A 923 -25.09 -37.38 3.12
N THR A 924 -25.76 -36.31 2.79
CA THR A 924 -25.90 -35.83 1.39
C THR A 924 -25.95 -34.33 1.34
N SER A 925 -25.36 -33.75 0.32
CA SER A 925 -25.47 -32.33 0.02
C SER A 925 -25.78 -32.15 -1.46
N HIS A 926 -26.62 -31.17 -1.78
CA HIS A 926 -26.95 -30.81 -3.14
C HIS A 926 -26.94 -29.28 -3.25
N PHE A 927 -26.12 -28.77 -4.16
CA PHE A 927 -26.06 -27.34 -4.49
C PHE A 927 -26.81 -27.07 -5.79
N ASP A 928 -27.85 -26.25 -5.70
CA ASP A 928 -28.59 -25.74 -6.84
C ASP A 928 -27.99 -24.37 -7.23
N GLU A 929 -27.20 -24.37 -8.32
CA GLU A 929 -26.50 -23.17 -8.80
C GLU A 929 -27.49 -22.11 -9.33
N ASP A 930 -28.60 -22.53 -9.91
CA ASP A 930 -29.59 -21.60 -10.50
C ASP A 930 -30.48 -20.96 -9.44
N LEU A 931 -30.70 -21.64 -8.30
CA LEU A 931 -31.44 -21.11 -7.16
C LEU A 931 -30.57 -20.54 -6.05
N TYR A 932 -29.23 -20.57 -6.19
CA TYR A 932 -28.27 -20.16 -5.14
C TYR A 932 -28.60 -20.80 -3.77
N LYS A 933 -28.90 -22.10 -3.80
CA LYS A 933 -29.43 -22.85 -2.67
C LYS A 933 -28.61 -24.11 -2.40
N LEU A 934 -28.25 -24.29 -1.14
CA LEU A 934 -27.61 -25.49 -0.63
C LEU A 934 -28.62 -26.28 0.21
N THR A 935 -28.83 -27.53 -0.15
CA THR A 935 -29.66 -28.48 0.59
C THR A 935 -28.72 -29.55 1.16
N PHE A 936 -28.82 -29.85 2.42
CA PHE A 936 -28.05 -30.91 3.05
C PHE A 936 -28.84 -31.69 4.09
N THR A 937 -28.53 -32.97 4.24
CA THR A 937 -29.21 -33.88 5.18
C THR A 937 -28.23 -34.31 6.28
N ASP A 938 -28.62 -34.06 7.54
CA ASP A 938 -27.85 -34.49 8.70
C ASP A 938 -27.89 -35.98 8.97
N LYS A 939 -27.14 -36.48 9.95
CA LYS A 939 -27.17 -37.90 10.39
C LYS A 939 -28.55 -38.42 10.76
N ASN A 940 -29.41 -37.55 11.27
CA ASN A 940 -30.73 -37.89 11.77
C ASN A 940 -31.76 -37.97 10.65
N GLY A 941 -31.35 -37.68 9.41
CA GLY A 941 -32.23 -37.58 8.25
C GLY A 941 -33.05 -36.32 8.17
N SER A 942 -32.68 -35.27 8.93
CA SER A 942 -33.29 -33.93 8.85
C SER A 942 -32.70 -33.17 7.67
N GLU A 943 -33.57 -32.73 6.78
CA GLU A 943 -33.17 -31.92 5.61
C GLU A 943 -33.18 -30.43 5.99
N ARG A 944 -32.08 -29.75 5.76
CA ARG A 944 -31.96 -28.30 5.91
C ARG A 944 -31.63 -27.66 4.56
N GLN A 945 -32.22 -26.49 4.35
CA GLN A 945 -32.01 -25.69 3.13
C GLN A 945 -31.54 -24.30 3.53
N VAL A 946 -30.51 -23.81 2.85
CA VAL A 946 -29.96 -22.46 3.04
C VAL A 946 -29.70 -21.81 1.68
N SER A 947 -30.14 -20.57 1.55
CA SER A 947 -30.04 -19.83 0.30
C SER A 947 -29.48 -18.43 0.54
N VAL A 948 -29.01 -17.78 -0.51
CA VAL A 948 -28.61 -16.37 -0.45
C VAL A 948 -29.77 -15.49 0.05
N PHE A 949 -29.46 -14.50 0.88
CA PHE A 949 -30.33 -13.59 1.62
C PHE A 949 -31.11 -14.24 2.78
N ASP A 950 -30.96 -15.51 3.05
CA ASP A 950 -31.62 -16.12 4.19
C ASP A 950 -31.06 -15.56 5.51
N ARG A 951 -31.96 -15.34 6.46
CA ARG A 951 -31.63 -15.00 7.83
C ARG A 951 -31.42 -16.29 8.61
N VAL A 952 -30.27 -16.41 9.24
CA VAL A 952 -29.86 -17.61 9.99
C VAL A 952 -29.44 -17.25 11.40
N GLN A 953 -29.66 -18.15 12.34
CA GLN A 953 -29.07 -18.04 13.67
C GLN A 953 -27.70 -18.70 13.65
N VAL A 954 -26.69 -17.99 14.13
CA VAL A 954 -25.32 -18.49 14.19
C VAL A 954 -24.77 -18.37 15.60
N SER A 955 -24.11 -19.40 16.05
CA SER A 955 -23.24 -19.34 17.22
C SER A 955 -21.91 -18.75 16.81
N VAL A 956 -21.51 -17.69 17.49
CA VAL A 956 -20.26 -16.98 17.21
C VAL A 956 -19.26 -17.31 18.30
N THR A 957 -18.11 -17.82 17.90
CA THR A 957 -16.98 -18.16 18.75
C THR A 957 -15.70 -17.61 18.13
N SER A 958 -14.60 -17.67 18.85
CA SER A 958 -13.28 -17.32 18.32
C SER A 958 -12.38 -18.53 18.34
N GLN A 959 -11.85 -18.90 17.21
CA GLN A 959 -10.91 -20.00 17.05
C GLN A 959 -9.57 -19.51 16.52
N LEU A 960 -8.49 -20.08 17.05
CA LEU A 960 -7.16 -19.92 16.50
C LEU A 960 -7.02 -20.90 15.32
N ASP A 961 -6.73 -20.39 14.17
CA ASP A 961 -6.38 -21.17 13.00
C ASP A 961 -4.95 -21.72 13.20
N GLU A 962 -4.81 -23.01 13.42
CA GLU A 962 -3.52 -23.64 13.73
C GLU A 962 -2.49 -23.46 12.61
N MET A 963 -2.94 -23.39 11.35
CA MET A 963 -2.05 -23.27 10.19
C MET A 963 -1.52 -21.84 10.02
N THR A 964 -2.38 -20.84 10.06
CA THR A 964 -1.97 -19.43 9.89
C THR A 964 -1.67 -18.73 11.21
N GLY A 965 -2.02 -19.35 12.34
CA GLY A 965 -1.93 -18.73 13.66
C GLY A 965 -2.84 -17.51 13.84
N LYS A 966 -3.78 -17.26 12.92
CA LYS A 966 -4.73 -16.15 13.04
C LYS A 966 -5.91 -16.55 13.91
N ARG A 967 -6.28 -15.65 14.82
CA ARG A 967 -7.56 -15.78 15.53
C ARG A 967 -8.66 -15.18 14.69
N LYS A 968 -9.68 -15.97 14.40
CA LYS A 968 -10.83 -15.57 13.60
C LYS A 968 -12.14 -15.84 14.32
N ALA A 969 -13.14 -15.03 14.04
CA ALA A 969 -14.51 -15.36 14.39
C ALA A 969 -14.94 -16.62 13.62
N GLN A 970 -15.30 -17.67 14.34
CA GLN A 970 -15.86 -18.89 13.80
C GLN A 970 -17.38 -18.85 13.97
N LEU A 971 -18.08 -19.10 12.90
CA LEU A 971 -19.55 -19.19 12.89
C LEU A 971 -19.97 -20.65 12.71
N LEU A 972 -20.96 -21.06 13.48
CA LEU A 972 -21.64 -22.34 13.33
C LEU A 972 -23.14 -22.07 13.23
N LEU A 973 -23.87 -22.77 12.36
CA LEU A 973 -25.31 -22.68 12.33
C LEU A 973 -25.88 -23.21 13.65
N ALA A 974 -26.74 -22.43 14.30
CA ALA A 974 -27.40 -22.79 15.55
C ALA A 974 -28.57 -23.76 15.33
#